data_8b637c29a954d988fe41e721fcd2e7ff
#
_entry.id   8b637c29a954d988fe41e721fcd2e7ff
#
_cell.length_a   1.000
_cell.length_b   1.000
_cell.length_c   1.000
_cell.angle_alpha   90.00
_cell.angle_beta   90.00
_cell.angle_gamma   90.00
#
_symmetry.space_group_name_H-M   'P 1'
#
loop_
_entity.id
_entity.type
_entity.pdbx_description
1 polymer ?
#
loop_
_entity_poly.entity_id
_entity_poly.type
_entity_poly.pdbx_seq_one_letter_code
_entity_poly.pdbx_strand_id
1 'polypeptide(L)'
;MVKPQKVGKNIRMSFSKIDEPLEMPSLIEIQKESFNWFLEKGLMEVLEDVSPITDYSGNLFIDFVGYSLDAKPKYPVEECRERDVNYAAPLKVDVRLTNKLTGEVKQSSIFMGDFPIMTDKGTFVINGAERVIVSQIVRSPGIYYDSAMDKSGKRIYTATVIPYRGAWLEYETDANDIFYVRIDKNRKIPVTILIRALGIQTKEEIEEVFGAETKLAVTLEKETCEQRAIENKTSIRDEALKEIYTKLRPGEPAIVESAEILMNSLFFDPKRYDLYPVGRHKYDKKLALAARISGQTLSRPVINPLTGELLFEEGHHLTADEALTIERAGVCEVYLSLEDGTEVKLFSNGAVDPEYILGYDLHDSGVAEKCRLDVLQEIIENCGGDEAQIRAEAKKRIAELCPKHITREDILSSINYLLALSHDIGTTDDIDHLGNRRLRSVGELLQNQLRIGLARMDKIIKERMNIQDNESLSPQTLINIRPVVTAIREFFGSSPLSQFMDQNNPLAELTHKRRLSALGPGGLSRDRASFEVRDVHYTHYGRMCPIETPEGPNIGLISYLATYAKISKYGFIEAPYRKVVHETLEDGTVRHRVTNEIEYMTADIEDNYIVAQANEPLDENSCFVNKKVTARERGEIMSIDPAKVSLMDVSPKMVVSVATACIPFLENDDNSRALMGSNMQKQAVPLLVTDSPIVGTGMEYKAARDSGVCVVCENSGWAESVTADEIVVHCDDGHKDTYRLIKFKRSNQGTCVNQRPIINQGERVEAGQIIADGPSTSQGEIALGKNALIGFMTWEGYNYEDAVLLNERLVRD
;
A
#
# COMPACT_ATOMS: atom_id res chain seq x y z
N MET A 1 4.42 37.58 15.31
CA MET A 1 4.60 38.86 14.58
C MET A 1 4.27 38.59 13.10
N VAL A 2 3.60 39.53 12.44
CA VAL A 2 3.35 39.42 11.00
C VAL A 2 4.69 39.54 10.27
N LYS A 3 5.00 38.54 9.43
CA LYS A 3 6.27 38.48 8.68
C LYS A 3 5.99 38.60 7.19
N PRO A 4 6.74 39.43 6.42
CA PRO A 4 6.67 39.40 4.97
C PRO A 4 7.31 38.12 4.46
N GLN A 5 6.59 37.36 3.62
CA GLN A 5 7.06 36.14 3.00
C GLN A 5 7.03 36.30 1.47
N LYS A 6 8.14 36.01 0.82
CA LYS A 6 8.22 36.00 -0.64
C LYS A 6 7.57 34.72 -1.17
N VAL A 7 6.54 34.86 -1.96
CA VAL A 7 5.82 33.75 -2.63
C VAL A 7 5.89 33.99 -4.14
N GLY A 8 6.78 33.30 -4.81
CA GLY A 8 7.09 33.61 -6.21
C GLY A 8 7.59 35.04 -6.42
N LYS A 9 6.87 35.81 -7.24
CA LYS A 9 7.13 37.24 -7.45
C LYS A 9 6.41 38.14 -6.44
N ASN A 10 5.40 37.65 -5.75
CA ASN A 10 4.61 38.41 -4.80
C ASN A 10 5.19 38.35 -3.39
N ILE A 11 4.94 39.40 -2.62
CA ILE A 11 5.22 39.43 -1.17
C ILE A 11 3.89 39.32 -0.45
N ARG A 12 3.70 38.27 0.31
CA ARG A 12 2.54 38.07 1.17
C ARG A 12 2.89 38.31 2.62
N MET A 13 1.96 38.87 3.37
CA MET A 13 2.11 39.02 4.82
C MET A 13 1.63 37.73 5.50
N SER A 14 2.55 37.02 6.13
CA SER A 14 2.26 35.79 6.86
C SER A 14 1.81 36.09 8.27
N PHE A 15 0.63 35.58 8.65
CA PHE A 15 0.07 35.63 9.99
C PHE A 15 0.25 34.31 10.74
N SER A 16 0.99 33.36 10.16
CA SER A 16 1.25 32.06 10.78
C SER A 16 1.90 32.22 12.15
N LYS A 17 1.39 31.46 13.12
CA LYS A 17 1.94 31.36 14.48
C LYS A 17 2.87 30.17 14.66
N ILE A 18 2.84 29.24 13.70
CA ILE A 18 3.57 27.97 13.74
C ILE A 18 4.62 28.01 12.63
N ASP A 19 5.86 27.76 12.97
CA ASP A 19 6.93 27.53 12.00
C ASP A 19 6.86 26.07 11.55
N GLU A 20 6.80 25.82 10.26
CA GLU A 20 6.74 24.48 9.69
C GLU A 20 8.16 23.89 9.61
N PRO A 21 8.47 22.82 10.36
CA PRO A 21 9.80 22.24 10.39
C PRO A 21 10.10 21.34 9.18
N LEU A 22 9.06 20.93 8.46
CA LEU A 22 9.13 20.06 7.29
C LEU A 22 8.53 20.75 6.08
N GLU A 23 9.27 20.76 4.98
CA GLU A 23 8.73 21.16 3.68
C GLU A 23 7.76 20.09 3.18
N MET A 24 6.64 20.53 2.63
CA MET A 24 5.64 19.62 2.06
C MET A 24 6.24 18.85 0.88
N PRO A 25 6.08 17.50 0.82
CA PRO A 25 6.58 16.71 -0.30
C PRO A 25 5.90 17.10 -1.61
N SER A 26 6.44 16.66 -2.75
CA SER A 26 5.79 16.84 -4.04
C SER A 26 4.41 16.22 -4.03
N LEU A 27 3.39 17.00 -4.43
CA LEU A 27 2.00 16.56 -4.34
C LEU A 27 1.63 15.48 -5.37
N ILE A 28 2.45 15.28 -6.40
CA ILE A 28 2.26 14.21 -7.41
C ILE A 28 3.23 13.03 -7.22
N GLU A 29 3.94 12.97 -6.12
CA GLU A 29 4.91 11.94 -5.80
C GLU A 29 4.31 10.53 -5.82
N ILE A 30 3.07 10.36 -5.33
CA ILE A 30 2.35 9.09 -5.35
C ILE A 30 2.28 8.46 -6.76
N GLN A 31 2.06 9.26 -7.79
CA GLN A 31 2.00 8.78 -9.17
C GLN A 31 3.39 8.48 -9.72
N LYS A 32 4.33 9.41 -9.56
CA LYS A 32 5.68 9.31 -10.12
C LYS A 32 6.50 8.19 -9.49
N GLU A 33 6.54 8.11 -8.17
CA GLU A 33 7.31 7.07 -7.47
C GLU A 33 6.79 5.67 -7.78
N SER A 34 5.48 5.49 -7.82
CA SER A 34 4.89 4.20 -8.15
C SER A 34 5.23 3.74 -9.56
N PHE A 35 5.20 4.66 -10.54
CA PHE A 35 5.54 4.33 -11.90
C PHE A 35 7.05 4.07 -12.08
N ASN A 36 7.90 4.84 -11.42
CA ASN A 36 9.35 4.62 -11.43
C ASN A 36 9.70 3.26 -10.81
N TRP A 37 9.09 2.91 -9.68
CA TRP A 37 9.24 1.57 -9.09
C TRP A 37 8.83 0.46 -10.06
N PHE A 38 7.73 0.64 -10.79
CA PHE A 38 7.29 -0.32 -11.80
C PHE A 38 8.34 -0.49 -12.91
N LEU A 39 8.91 0.62 -13.40
CA LEU A 39 9.94 0.59 -14.44
C LEU A 39 11.28 -0.01 -13.95
N GLU A 40 11.68 0.25 -12.72
CA GLU A 40 12.96 -0.21 -12.19
C GLU A 40 12.94 -1.65 -11.68
N LYS A 41 11.86 -2.06 -11.02
CA LYS A 41 11.75 -3.35 -10.33
C LYS A 41 10.51 -4.15 -10.72
N GLY A 42 9.35 -3.52 -10.75
CA GLY A 42 8.08 -4.21 -10.87
C GLY A 42 7.92 -4.98 -12.18
N LEU A 43 8.49 -4.49 -13.27
CA LEU A 43 8.47 -5.16 -14.56
C LEU A 43 9.34 -6.43 -14.54
N MET A 44 10.52 -6.35 -13.96
CA MET A 44 11.41 -7.51 -13.84
C MET A 44 10.84 -8.58 -12.91
N GLU A 45 10.27 -8.20 -11.78
CA GLU A 45 9.61 -9.14 -10.85
C GLU A 45 8.53 -9.98 -11.53
N VAL A 46 7.72 -9.39 -12.42
CA VAL A 46 6.69 -10.12 -13.14
C VAL A 46 7.29 -11.07 -14.17
N LEU A 47 8.34 -10.66 -14.87
CA LEU A 47 9.04 -11.51 -15.83
C LEU A 47 9.69 -12.71 -15.13
N GLU A 48 10.30 -12.50 -13.97
CA GLU A 48 10.88 -13.56 -13.13
C GLU A 48 9.81 -14.51 -12.57
N ASP A 49 8.65 -14.01 -12.15
CA ASP A 49 7.56 -14.83 -11.62
C ASP A 49 6.99 -15.80 -12.67
N VAL A 50 7.00 -15.40 -13.92
CA VAL A 50 6.53 -16.25 -15.03
C VAL A 50 7.60 -17.24 -15.48
N SER A 51 8.87 -16.88 -15.36
CA SER A 51 10.03 -17.71 -15.68
C SER A 51 10.27 -18.81 -14.63
N PRO A 52 10.79 -19.98 -15.03
CA PRO A 52 10.90 -20.48 -16.40
C PRO A 52 9.54 -21.01 -16.94
N ILE A 53 9.30 -20.85 -18.23
CA ILE A 53 8.20 -21.50 -18.91
C ILE A 53 8.73 -22.83 -19.45
N THR A 54 8.16 -23.95 -18.98
CA THR A 54 8.58 -25.30 -19.35
C THR A 54 7.51 -25.99 -20.19
N ASP A 55 7.95 -26.84 -21.11
CA ASP A 55 7.07 -27.75 -21.81
C ASP A 55 6.59 -28.90 -20.90
N TYR A 56 5.64 -29.71 -21.35
CA TYR A 56 5.12 -30.84 -20.56
C TYR A 56 6.17 -31.93 -20.33
N SER A 57 7.18 -32.05 -21.20
CA SER A 57 8.27 -33.03 -21.06
C SER A 57 9.42 -32.55 -20.19
N GLY A 58 9.49 -31.26 -19.83
CA GLY A 58 10.55 -30.66 -19.01
C GLY A 58 11.87 -30.53 -19.73
N ASN A 59 11.89 -30.55 -21.05
CA ASN A 59 13.12 -30.51 -21.88
C ASN A 59 13.40 -29.10 -22.45
N LEU A 60 12.36 -28.32 -22.69
CA LEU A 60 12.47 -26.96 -23.22
C LEU A 60 12.13 -25.92 -22.14
N PHE A 61 12.98 -24.92 -22.04
CA PHE A 61 12.81 -23.82 -21.06
C PHE A 61 12.91 -22.48 -21.78
N ILE A 62 11.97 -21.60 -21.49
CA ILE A 62 12.06 -20.18 -21.85
C ILE A 62 12.24 -19.36 -20.58
N ASP A 63 13.30 -18.59 -20.54
CA ASP A 63 13.60 -17.62 -19.48
C ASP A 63 13.55 -16.20 -20.03
N PHE A 64 12.93 -15.31 -19.28
CA PHE A 64 13.02 -13.88 -19.50
C PHE A 64 14.21 -13.34 -18.71
N VAL A 65 15.25 -12.89 -19.43
CA VAL A 65 16.54 -12.52 -18.83
C VAL A 65 16.61 -11.05 -18.45
N GLY A 66 15.92 -10.21 -19.22
CA GLY A 66 15.94 -8.77 -19.01
C GLY A 66 14.97 -8.05 -19.94
N TYR A 67 14.92 -6.75 -19.81
CA TYR A 67 14.10 -5.90 -20.68
C TYR A 67 14.79 -4.58 -20.96
N SER A 68 14.40 -3.93 -22.05
CA SER A 68 14.76 -2.57 -22.37
C SER A 68 13.51 -1.79 -22.80
N LEU A 69 13.36 -0.61 -22.24
CA LEU A 69 12.35 0.36 -22.64
C LEU A 69 13.11 1.55 -23.25
N ASP A 70 12.82 1.90 -24.48
CA ASP A 70 13.51 3.01 -25.15
C ASP A 70 13.23 4.31 -24.38
N ALA A 71 14.28 5.04 -24.03
CA ALA A 71 14.18 6.28 -23.26
C ALA A 71 13.41 7.39 -23.99
N LYS A 72 13.31 7.32 -25.33
CA LYS A 72 12.58 8.29 -26.13
C LYS A 72 11.24 7.72 -26.58
N PRO A 73 10.13 8.35 -26.18
CA PRO A 73 8.82 8.03 -26.73
C PRO A 73 8.79 8.26 -28.24
N LYS A 74 7.89 7.56 -28.89
CA LYS A 74 7.74 7.63 -30.37
C LYS A 74 7.38 9.03 -30.84
N TYR A 75 6.54 9.74 -30.09
CA TYR A 75 6.13 11.12 -30.35
C TYR A 75 6.14 11.93 -29.04
N PRO A 76 6.38 13.23 -29.08
CA PRO A 76 6.20 14.10 -27.92
C PRO A 76 4.70 14.18 -27.51
N VAL A 77 4.44 14.55 -26.27
CA VAL A 77 3.09 14.57 -25.68
C VAL A 77 2.09 15.38 -26.52
N GLU A 78 2.53 16.55 -27.01
CA GLU A 78 1.69 17.45 -27.79
C GLU A 78 1.30 16.87 -29.16
N GLU A 79 2.24 16.21 -29.81
CA GLU A 79 1.99 15.52 -31.07
C GLU A 79 1.06 14.30 -30.88
N CYS A 80 1.18 13.61 -29.77
CA CYS A 80 0.26 12.51 -29.41
C CYS A 80 -1.19 13.00 -29.27
N ARG A 81 -1.37 14.18 -28.69
CA ARG A 81 -2.71 14.78 -28.56
C ARG A 81 -3.29 15.22 -29.91
N GLU A 82 -2.46 15.75 -30.80
CA GLU A 82 -2.89 16.20 -32.12
C GLU A 82 -3.22 15.05 -33.07
N ARG A 83 -2.50 13.93 -32.95
CA ARG A 83 -2.66 12.75 -33.79
C ARG A 83 -3.61 11.69 -33.19
N ASP A 84 -4.17 11.91 -32.00
CA ASP A 84 -5.00 10.94 -31.28
C ASP A 84 -4.31 9.57 -31.09
N VAL A 85 -3.03 9.60 -30.76
CA VAL A 85 -2.20 8.43 -30.50
C VAL A 85 -1.77 8.34 -29.03
N ASN A 86 -1.20 7.20 -28.67
CA ASN A 86 -0.71 7.00 -27.31
C ASN A 86 0.71 7.56 -27.14
N TYR A 87 0.96 8.16 -25.98
CA TYR A 87 2.31 8.48 -25.53
C TYR A 87 2.97 7.23 -24.98
N ALA A 88 3.72 6.53 -25.83
CA ALA A 88 4.26 5.22 -25.55
C ALA A 88 5.67 5.05 -26.08
N ALA A 89 6.41 4.09 -25.52
CA ALA A 89 7.72 3.69 -26.00
C ALA A 89 7.77 2.19 -26.27
N PRO A 90 8.63 1.71 -27.19
CA PRO A 90 8.80 0.30 -27.49
C PRO A 90 9.39 -0.44 -26.29
N LEU A 91 8.70 -1.49 -25.84
CA LEU A 91 9.19 -2.44 -24.83
C LEU A 91 9.80 -3.65 -25.54
N LYS A 92 11.04 -3.95 -25.24
CA LYS A 92 11.74 -5.15 -25.70
C LYS A 92 12.11 -6.00 -24.51
N VAL A 93 11.98 -7.31 -24.63
CA VAL A 93 12.32 -8.29 -23.59
C VAL A 93 13.33 -9.28 -24.16
N ASP A 94 14.38 -9.51 -23.42
CA ASP A 94 15.42 -10.47 -23.76
C ASP A 94 15.02 -11.85 -23.29
N VAL A 95 14.91 -12.77 -24.22
CA VAL A 95 14.41 -14.13 -24.01
C VAL A 95 15.48 -15.14 -24.36
N ARG A 96 15.63 -16.13 -23.51
CA ARG A 96 16.54 -17.27 -23.70
C ARG A 96 15.75 -18.57 -23.76
N LEU A 97 15.86 -19.27 -24.87
CA LEU A 97 15.34 -20.62 -25.06
C LEU A 97 16.48 -21.63 -24.84
N THR A 98 16.31 -22.52 -23.89
CA THR A 98 17.26 -23.60 -23.60
C THR A 98 16.64 -24.95 -23.90
N ASN A 99 17.30 -25.78 -24.69
CA ASN A 99 16.94 -27.16 -24.93
C ASN A 99 17.92 -28.09 -24.20
N LYS A 100 17.44 -28.80 -23.19
CA LYS A 100 18.29 -29.73 -22.40
C LYS A 100 18.75 -30.96 -23.19
N LEU A 101 18.00 -31.39 -24.19
CA LEU A 101 18.35 -32.59 -24.97
C LEU A 101 19.51 -32.36 -25.92
N THR A 102 19.52 -31.17 -26.56
CA THR A 102 20.57 -30.81 -27.54
C THR A 102 21.67 -29.95 -26.91
N GLY A 103 21.47 -29.40 -25.73
CA GLY A 103 22.35 -28.42 -25.10
C GLY A 103 22.35 -27.04 -25.80
N GLU A 104 21.43 -26.81 -26.73
CA GLU A 104 21.37 -25.57 -27.51
C GLU A 104 20.71 -24.46 -26.71
N VAL A 105 21.32 -23.27 -26.73
CA VAL A 105 20.79 -22.04 -26.12
C VAL A 105 20.63 -20.98 -27.20
N LYS A 106 19.39 -20.53 -27.42
CA LYS A 106 19.06 -19.43 -28.34
C LYS A 106 18.60 -18.21 -27.53
N GLN A 107 19.28 -17.09 -27.70
CA GLN A 107 18.88 -15.82 -27.08
C GLN A 107 18.47 -14.82 -28.15
N SER A 108 17.37 -14.11 -27.90
CA SER A 108 16.90 -13.03 -28.77
C SER A 108 16.14 -11.98 -27.99
N SER A 109 16.20 -10.74 -28.48
CA SER A 109 15.38 -9.63 -27.97
C SER A 109 14.07 -9.58 -28.76
N ILE A 110 12.95 -9.60 -28.04
CA ILE A 110 11.61 -9.65 -28.63
C ILE A 110 10.86 -8.35 -28.30
N PHE A 111 10.31 -7.75 -29.34
CA PHE A 111 9.42 -6.60 -29.19
C PHE A 111 8.09 -7.03 -28.57
N MET A 112 7.74 -6.46 -27.41
CA MET A 112 6.53 -6.80 -26.66
C MET A 112 5.38 -5.80 -26.87
N GLY A 113 5.57 -4.80 -27.71
CA GLY A 113 4.59 -3.77 -28.01
C GLY A 113 4.99 -2.39 -27.52
N ASP A 114 4.19 -1.40 -27.88
CA ASP A 114 4.35 -0.03 -27.38
C ASP A 114 3.70 0.09 -26.00
N PHE A 115 4.53 0.35 -24.98
CA PHE A 115 4.08 0.47 -23.60
C PHE A 115 3.82 1.95 -23.27
N PRO A 116 2.61 2.31 -22.76
CA PRO A 116 2.30 3.67 -22.37
C PRO A 116 3.23 4.16 -21.26
N ILE A 117 3.74 5.37 -21.41
CA ILE A 117 4.65 6.01 -20.47
C ILE A 117 3.96 7.16 -19.77
N MET A 118 4.27 7.36 -18.49
CA MET A 118 3.79 8.50 -17.71
C MET A 118 4.48 9.78 -18.16
N THR A 119 3.70 10.84 -18.31
CA THR A 119 4.23 12.20 -18.57
C THR A 119 4.85 12.78 -17.29
N ASP A 120 5.62 13.88 -17.44
CA ASP A 120 6.22 14.57 -16.28
C ASP A 120 5.18 15.09 -15.28
N LYS A 121 3.94 15.25 -15.72
CA LYS A 121 2.80 15.69 -14.90
C LYS A 121 2.08 14.56 -14.16
N GLY A 122 2.54 13.31 -14.29
CA GLY A 122 1.93 12.14 -13.64
C GLY A 122 0.67 11.62 -14.34
N THR A 123 0.51 11.89 -15.63
CA THR A 123 -0.62 11.47 -16.46
C THR A 123 -0.21 10.53 -17.58
N PHE A 124 -1.19 9.85 -18.18
CA PHE A 124 -1.00 9.05 -19.39
C PHE A 124 -1.80 9.65 -20.54
N VAL A 125 -1.24 9.65 -21.74
CA VAL A 125 -1.94 10.07 -22.95
C VAL A 125 -2.34 8.82 -23.74
N ILE A 126 -3.62 8.54 -23.75
CA ILE A 126 -4.22 7.38 -24.42
C ILE A 126 -5.23 7.89 -25.47
N ASN A 127 -5.00 7.55 -26.73
CA ASN A 127 -5.80 8.02 -27.86
C ASN A 127 -5.95 9.56 -27.90
N GLY A 128 -4.88 10.27 -27.56
CA GLY A 128 -4.85 11.72 -27.53
C GLY A 128 -5.47 12.39 -26.30
N ALA A 129 -6.09 11.65 -25.41
CA ALA A 129 -6.70 12.15 -24.18
C ALA A 129 -5.82 11.89 -22.96
N GLU A 130 -5.67 12.88 -22.09
CA GLU A 130 -4.98 12.70 -20.83
C GLU A 130 -5.85 11.91 -19.84
N ARG A 131 -5.27 10.87 -19.26
CA ARG A 131 -5.89 10.02 -18.27
C ARG A 131 -5.04 9.92 -17.02
N VAL A 132 -5.70 9.73 -15.88
CA VAL A 132 -5.08 9.47 -14.59
C VAL A 132 -5.49 8.08 -14.12
N ILE A 133 -4.51 7.31 -13.67
CA ILE A 133 -4.76 6.04 -13.01
C ILE A 133 -4.93 6.32 -11.51
N VAL A 134 -6.15 6.14 -11.03
CA VAL A 134 -6.51 6.39 -9.63
C VAL A 134 -6.00 5.25 -8.75
N SER A 135 -5.36 5.59 -7.64
CA SER A 135 -4.94 4.59 -6.64
C SER A 135 -6.14 3.93 -5.99
N GLN A 136 -6.07 2.62 -5.81
CA GLN A 136 -7.14 1.83 -5.21
C GLN A 136 -6.80 1.50 -3.76
N ILE A 137 -7.72 1.72 -2.83
CA ILE A 137 -7.59 1.28 -1.45
C ILE A 137 -8.28 -0.07 -1.26
N VAL A 138 -7.54 -1.05 -0.77
CA VAL A 138 -8.01 -2.41 -0.58
C VAL A 138 -7.60 -2.95 0.78
N ARG A 139 -8.27 -4.01 1.23
CA ARG A 139 -7.80 -4.76 2.40
C ARG A 139 -6.44 -5.39 2.09
N SER A 140 -5.48 -5.22 2.99
CA SER A 140 -4.16 -5.84 2.85
C SER A 140 -4.28 -7.37 2.88
N PRO A 141 -3.50 -8.10 2.08
CA PRO A 141 -3.32 -9.52 2.30
C PRO A 141 -2.78 -9.79 3.71
N GLY A 142 -3.16 -10.92 4.28
CA GLY A 142 -2.77 -11.32 5.64
C GLY A 142 -3.84 -12.15 6.32
N ILE A 143 -3.77 -12.23 7.63
CA ILE A 143 -4.76 -12.93 8.44
C ILE A 143 -5.50 -11.94 9.35
N TYR A 144 -6.81 -12.09 9.45
CA TYR A 144 -7.69 -11.24 10.25
C TYR A 144 -8.55 -12.08 11.17
N TYR A 145 -8.59 -11.68 12.44
CA TYR A 145 -9.40 -12.30 13.46
C TYR A 145 -10.53 -11.37 13.87
N ASP A 146 -11.72 -11.91 13.98
CA ASP A 146 -12.92 -11.18 14.36
C ASP A 146 -13.69 -11.94 15.42
N SER A 147 -14.55 -11.26 16.16
CA SER A 147 -15.43 -11.85 17.16
C SER A 147 -16.85 -11.32 17.06
N ALA A 148 -17.81 -12.19 17.12
CA ALA A 148 -19.22 -11.84 17.13
C ALA A 148 -19.94 -12.53 18.31
N MET A 149 -21.01 -11.87 18.81
CA MET A 149 -21.89 -12.49 19.79
C MET A 149 -22.96 -13.31 19.08
N ASP A 150 -23.09 -14.56 19.43
CA ASP A 150 -24.20 -15.40 18.96
C ASP A 150 -25.52 -15.03 19.64
N LYS A 151 -26.62 -15.51 19.09
CA LYS A 151 -27.98 -15.34 19.64
C LYS A 151 -28.12 -15.84 21.07
N SER A 152 -27.28 -16.78 21.48
CA SER A 152 -27.20 -17.32 22.86
C SER A 152 -26.37 -16.44 23.81
N GLY A 153 -25.74 -15.37 23.34
CA GLY A 153 -24.83 -14.53 24.13
C GLY A 153 -23.42 -15.06 24.27
N LYS A 154 -23.06 -16.13 23.53
CA LYS A 154 -21.71 -16.68 23.50
C LYS A 154 -20.86 -15.94 22.45
N ARG A 155 -19.60 -15.62 22.81
CA ARG A 155 -18.67 -15.01 21.88
C ARG A 155 -18.08 -16.08 20.95
N ILE A 156 -18.26 -15.87 19.66
CA ILE A 156 -17.75 -16.72 18.59
C ILE A 156 -16.61 -16.00 17.89
N TYR A 157 -15.51 -16.70 17.67
CA TYR A 157 -14.34 -16.17 16.97
C TYR A 157 -14.27 -16.72 15.56
N THR A 158 -13.90 -15.86 14.63
CA THR A 158 -13.67 -16.19 13.23
C THR A 158 -12.30 -15.66 12.79
N ALA A 159 -11.72 -16.33 11.81
CA ALA A 159 -10.50 -15.83 11.19
C ALA A 159 -10.57 -16.01 9.67
N THR A 160 -9.98 -15.05 8.96
CA THR A 160 -9.93 -15.08 7.49
C THR A 160 -8.52 -14.84 7.02
N VAL A 161 -7.99 -15.79 6.26
CA VAL A 161 -6.71 -15.67 5.56
C VAL A 161 -6.97 -15.17 4.16
N ILE A 162 -6.46 -13.99 3.84
CA ILE A 162 -6.61 -13.34 2.55
C ILE A 162 -5.25 -13.30 1.87
N PRO A 163 -5.02 -14.07 0.80
CA PRO A 163 -3.82 -13.94 -0.03
C PRO A 163 -3.93 -12.75 -0.98
N TYR A 164 -2.82 -12.32 -1.52
CA TYR A 164 -2.81 -11.38 -2.64
C TYR A 164 -3.43 -12.01 -3.90
N ARG A 165 -3.10 -13.29 -4.13
CA ARG A 165 -3.63 -14.13 -5.19
C ARG A 165 -3.74 -15.56 -4.67
N GLY A 166 -4.90 -16.17 -4.78
CA GLY A 166 -5.12 -17.57 -4.39
C GLY A 166 -6.43 -17.78 -3.64
N ALA A 167 -6.61 -18.98 -3.10
CA ALA A 167 -7.79 -19.39 -2.36
C ALA A 167 -7.82 -18.80 -0.94
N TRP A 168 -8.98 -18.35 -0.49
CA TRP A 168 -9.18 -17.89 0.88
C TRP A 168 -9.35 -19.07 1.83
N LEU A 169 -8.85 -18.92 3.06
CA LEU A 169 -9.15 -19.80 4.19
C LEU A 169 -9.97 -19.03 5.22
N GLU A 170 -11.14 -19.54 5.54
CA GLU A 170 -12.02 -18.94 6.54
C GLU A 170 -12.22 -19.95 7.67
N TYR A 171 -11.85 -19.56 8.89
CA TYR A 171 -12.03 -20.36 10.10
C TYR A 171 -13.23 -19.82 10.88
N GLU A 172 -14.04 -20.73 11.40
CA GLU A 172 -15.27 -20.39 12.11
C GLU A 172 -15.45 -21.35 13.29
N THR A 173 -15.72 -20.84 14.48
CA THR A 173 -16.20 -21.65 15.62
C THR A 173 -17.72 -21.55 15.70
N ASP A 174 -18.39 -22.66 15.94
CA ASP A 174 -19.84 -22.74 16.11
C ASP A 174 -20.24 -22.57 17.58
N ALA A 175 -21.52 -22.30 17.83
CA ALA A 175 -22.10 -22.24 19.18
C ALA A 175 -21.89 -23.52 20.01
N ASN A 176 -21.71 -24.66 19.35
CA ASN A 176 -21.42 -25.97 19.96
C ASN A 176 -19.92 -26.24 20.16
N ASP A 177 -19.04 -25.22 20.03
CA ASP A 177 -17.58 -25.33 20.12
C ASP A 177 -16.92 -26.19 19.03
N ILE A 178 -17.62 -26.42 17.92
CA ILE A 178 -17.05 -27.14 16.79
C ILE A 178 -16.30 -26.15 15.92
N PHE A 179 -15.09 -26.49 15.55
CA PHE A 179 -14.21 -25.66 14.77
C PHE A 179 -14.23 -26.09 13.29
N TYR A 180 -14.69 -25.21 12.43
CA TYR A 180 -14.83 -25.42 10.99
C TYR A 180 -13.85 -24.59 10.20
N VAL A 181 -13.52 -25.07 9.00
CA VAL A 181 -12.78 -24.32 7.97
C VAL A 181 -13.55 -24.34 6.65
N ARG A 182 -13.52 -23.24 5.94
CA ARG A 182 -13.98 -23.12 4.55
C ARG A 182 -12.80 -22.83 3.65
N ILE A 183 -12.71 -23.52 2.55
CA ILE A 183 -11.70 -23.31 1.53
C ILE A 183 -12.40 -22.70 0.32
N ASP A 184 -12.00 -21.48 -0.05
CA ASP A 184 -12.48 -20.76 -1.24
C ASP A 184 -14.01 -20.70 -1.36
N LYS A 185 -14.70 -20.29 -0.28
CA LYS A 185 -16.18 -20.13 -0.21
C LYS A 185 -16.99 -21.42 -0.35
N ASN A 186 -16.35 -22.57 -0.35
CA ASN A 186 -17.02 -23.88 -0.37
C ASN A 186 -17.70 -24.20 0.96
N ARG A 187 -18.33 -25.39 1.03
CA ARG A 187 -18.99 -25.86 2.24
C ARG A 187 -17.97 -26.06 3.36
N LYS A 188 -18.37 -25.73 4.57
CA LYS A 188 -17.53 -25.90 5.77
C LYS A 188 -17.23 -27.37 6.06
N ILE A 189 -16.00 -27.62 6.47
CA ILE A 189 -15.49 -28.93 6.93
C ILE A 189 -14.89 -28.76 8.33
N PRO A 190 -14.87 -29.80 9.18
CA PRO A 190 -14.16 -29.74 10.43
C PRO A 190 -12.67 -29.40 10.21
N VAL A 191 -12.10 -28.54 11.04
CA VAL A 191 -10.70 -28.12 10.90
C VAL A 191 -9.72 -29.26 11.07
N THR A 192 -10.08 -30.26 11.88
CA THR A 192 -9.28 -31.47 12.12
C THR A 192 -9.01 -32.25 10.83
N ILE A 193 -9.92 -32.24 9.87
CA ILE A 193 -9.71 -32.85 8.55
C ILE A 193 -8.59 -32.11 7.79
N LEU A 194 -8.55 -30.80 7.87
CA LEU A 194 -7.45 -30.01 7.28
C LEU A 194 -6.11 -30.31 7.99
N ILE A 195 -6.12 -30.41 9.32
CA ILE A 195 -4.93 -30.73 10.11
C ILE A 195 -4.39 -32.12 9.73
N ARG A 196 -5.27 -33.11 9.57
CA ARG A 196 -4.90 -34.47 9.14
C ARG A 196 -4.37 -34.49 7.69
N ALA A 197 -4.95 -33.72 6.81
CA ALA A 197 -4.47 -33.60 5.43
C ALA A 197 -3.07 -32.98 5.35
N LEU A 198 -2.71 -32.12 6.31
CA LEU A 198 -1.38 -31.53 6.45
C LEU A 198 -0.32 -32.49 7.05
N GLY A 199 -0.71 -33.69 7.44
CA GLY A 199 0.19 -34.74 7.87
C GLY A 199 0.21 -35.05 9.37
N ILE A 200 -0.64 -34.42 10.17
CA ILE A 200 -0.83 -34.76 11.61
C ILE A 200 -2.02 -35.73 11.68
N GLN A 201 -1.76 -37.02 11.81
CA GLN A 201 -2.75 -38.04 11.53
C GLN A 201 -3.53 -38.50 12.77
N THR A 202 -2.86 -38.73 13.89
CA THR A 202 -3.46 -39.30 15.09
C THR A 202 -3.98 -38.22 16.04
N LYS A 203 -4.87 -38.63 16.95
CA LYS A 203 -5.37 -37.72 17.99
C LYS A 203 -4.24 -37.26 18.92
N GLU A 204 -3.37 -38.20 19.25
CA GLU A 204 -2.22 -37.96 20.13
C GLU A 204 -1.25 -36.92 19.49
N GLU A 205 -0.99 -37.02 18.19
CA GLU A 205 -0.18 -36.08 17.49
C GLU A 205 -0.83 -34.66 17.46
N ILE A 206 -2.14 -34.58 17.34
CA ILE A 206 -2.87 -33.29 17.39
C ILE A 206 -2.76 -32.69 18.80
N GLU A 207 -2.93 -33.47 19.84
CA GLU A 207 -2.78 -33.05 21.24
C GLU A 207 -1.33 -32.65 21.56
N GLU A 208 -0.33 -33.31 20.97
CA GLU A 208 1.08 -32.91 21.11
C GLU A 208 1.37 -31.54 20.46
N VAL A 209 0.79 -31.28 19.28
CA VAL A 209 1.01 -30.03 18.55
C VAL A 209 0.27 -28.85 19.18
N PHE A 210 -1.02 -29.00 19.49
CA PHE A 210 -1.87 -27.90 19.93
C PHE A 210 -2.06 -27.82 21.48
N GLY A 211 -1.67 -28.83 22.20
CA GLY A 211 -2.05 -29.00 23.60
C GLY A 211 -3.45 -29.59 23.79
N ALA A 212 -3.88 -29.75 25.03
CA ALA A 212 -5.19 -30.31 25.37
C ALA A 212 -6.33 -29.28 25.19
N GLU A 213 -6.70 -29.01 23.96
CA GLU A 213 -7.73 -28.03 23.60
C GLU A 213 -9.12 -28.67 23.48
N THR A 214 -10.06 -28.18 24.30
CA THR A 214 -11.42 -28.74 24.38
C THR A 214 -12.18 -28.62 23.04
N LYS A 215 -12.01 -27.53 22.29
CA LYS A 215 -12.67 -27.32 21.01
C LYS A 215 -12.20 -28.30 19.94
N LEU A 216 -10.92 -28.63 19.94
CA LEU A 216 -10.38 -29.63 19.02
C LEU A 216 -10.87 -31.03 19.39
N ALA A 217 -10.94 -31.37 20.69
CA ALA A 217 -11.49 -32.64 21.17
C ALA A 217 -12.95 -32.84 20.74
N VAL A 218 -13.82 -31.84 20.94
CA VAL A 218 -15.22 -31.85 20.48
C VAL A 218 -15.32 -31.95 18.95
N THR A 219 -14.41 -31.32 18.23
CA THR A 219 -14.39 -31.39 16.76
C THR A 219 -13.98 -32.77 16.26
N LEU A 220 -13.01 -33.43 16.94
CA LEU A 220 -12.56 -34.78 16.64
C LEU A 220 -13.67 -35.82 16.85
N GLU A 221 -14.51 -35.66 17.86
CA GLU A 221 -15.65 -36.57 18.11
C GLU A 221 -16.69 -36.53 16.98
N LYS A 222 -16.77 -35.42 16.25
CA LYS A 222 -17.74 -35.22 15.17
C LYS A 222 -17.24 -35.67 13.79
N GLU A 223 -15.96 -35.87 13.61
CA GLU A 223 -15.40 -36.33 12.34
C GLU A 223 -15.44 -37.85 12.22
N THR A 224 -15.43 -38.35 10.99
CA THR A 224 -15.50 -39.79 10.69
C THR A 224 -14.28 -40.30 9.92
N CYS A 225 -13.21 -39.51 9.81
CA CYS A 225 -12.03 -39.88 9.01
C CYS A 225 -11.31 -41.11 9.54
N GLU A 226 -11.16 -41.30 10.88
CA GLU A 226 -10.55 -42.47 11.48
C GLU A 226 -11.34 -43.72 11.19
N GLN A 227 -12.67 -43.67 11.35
CA GLN A 227 -13.54 -44.80 11.11
C GLN A 227 -13.46 -45.26 9.66
N ARG A 228 -13.52 -44.30 8.71
CA ARG A 228 -13.39 -44.57 7.27
C ARG A 228 -12.00 -45.10 6.90
N ALA A 229 -10.94 -44.59 7.52
CA ALA A 229 -9.60 -45.11 7.30
C ALA A 229 -9.44 -46.59 7.73
N ILE A 230 -10.04 -46.99 8.84
CA ILE A 230 -10.07 -48.34 9.31
C ILE A 230 -10.89 -49.25 8.37
N GLU A 231 -12.09 -48.78 7.95
CA GLU A 231 -12.97 -49.51 7.06
C GLU A 231 -12.33 -49.73 5.66
N ASN A 232 -11.71 -48.71 5.12
CA ASN A 232 -11.11 -48.72 3.79
C ASN A 232 -9.65 -49.23 3.79
N LYS A 233 -9.05 -49.47 4.94
CA LYS A 233 -7.64 -49.88 5.09
C LYS A 233 -6.68 -48.91 4.42
N THR A 234 -6.97 -47.60 4.54
CA THR A 234 -6.19 -46.52 4.01
C THR A 234 -5.57 -45.68 5.13
N SER A 235 -4.65 -44.78 4.78
CA SER A 235 -4.12 -43.80 5.73
C SER A 235 -5.19 -42.77 6.13
N ILE A 236 -5.15 -42.28 7.35
CA ILE A 236 -6.06 -41.25 7.86
C ILE A 236 -5.89 -39.96 7.00
N ARG A 237 -4.65 -39.62 6.61
CA ARG A 237 -4.34 -38.52 5.72
C ARG A 237 -5.03 -38.66 4.37
N ASP A 238 -5.01 -39.85 3.78
CA ASP A 238 -5.61 -40.11 2.48
C ASP A 238 -7.14 -39.94 2.51
N GLU A 239 -7.80 -40.39 3.56
CA GLU A 239 -9.23 -40.16 3.76
C GLU A 239 -9.58 -38.69 3.99
N ALA A 240 -8.74 -37.95 4.72
CA ALA A 240 -8.90 -36.53 4.91
C ALA A 240 -8.75 -35.75 3.57
N LEU A 241 -7.77 -36.10 2.75
CA LEU A 241 -7.57 -35.54 1.43
C LEU A 241 -8.76 -35.82 0.49
N LYS A 242 -9.28 -37.05 0.50
CA LYS A 242 -10.47 -37.43 -0.27
C LYS A 242 -11.71 -36.64 0.14
N GLU A 243 -11.89 -36.41 1.43
CA GLU A 243 -13.01 -35.64 1.95
C GLU A 243 -12.92 -34.16 1.52
N ILE A 244 -11.75 -33.54 1.61
CA ILE A 244 -11.51 -32.20 1.11
C ILE A 244 -11.80 -32.12 -0.39
N TYR A 245 -11.28 -33.08 -1.17
CA TYR A 245 -11.50 -33.14 -2.61
C TYR A 245 -12.99 -33.24 -2.97
N THR A 246 -13.72 -34.08 -2.29
CA THR A 246 -15.18 -34.27 -2.51
C THR A 246 -15.96 -32.99 -2.21
N LYS A 247 -15.53 -32.20 -1.21
CA LYS A 247 -16.17 -30.91 -0.88
C LYS A 247 -15.83 -29.83 -1.88
N LEU A 248 -14.60 -29.81 -2.41
CA LEU A 248 -14.14 -28.83 -3.39
C LEU A 248 -14.65 -29.11 -4.81
N ARG A 249 -14.75 -30.41 -5.17
CA ARG A 249 -15.19 -30.86 -6.50
C ARG A 249 -16.29 -31.95 -6.39
N PRO A 250 -17.50 -31.56 -6.03
CA PRO A 250 -18.59 -32.52 -5.90
C PRO A 250 -18.91 -33.18 -7.26
N GLY A 251 -19.03 -34.50 -7.24
CA GLY A 251 -19.36 -35.31 -8.43
C GLY A 251 -18.15 -35.90 -9.15
N GLU A 252 -16.92 -35.55 -8.81
CA GLU A 252 -15.72 -36.23 -9.32
C GLU A 252 -15.27 -37.36 -8.40
N PRO A 253 -14.69 -38.46 -8.93
CA PRO A 253 -14.15 -39.53 -8.12
C PRO A 253 -12.96 -39.01 -7.30
N ALA A 254 -13.01 -39.21 -5.98
CA ALA A 254 -11.96 -38.77 -5.06
C ALA A 254 -10.79 -39.77 -5.09
N ILE A 255 -9.74 -39.43 -5.84
CA ILE A 255 -8.47 -40.18 -5.90
C ILE A 255 -7.43 -39.41 -5.07
N VAL A 256 -6.64 -40.11 -4.27
CA VAL A 256 -5.64 -39.50 -3.36
C VAL A 256 -4.64 -38.59 -4.11
N GLU A 257 -4.09 -39.11 -5.21
CA GLU A 257 -3.14 -38.36 -6.04
C GLU A 257 -3.72 -37.06 -6.58
N SER A 258 -4.96 -37.08 -7.07
CA SER A 258 -5.67 -35.91 -7.56
C SER A 258 -5.97 -34.90 -6.42
N ALA A 259 -6.30 -35.40 -5.24
CA ALA A 259 -6.55 -34.59 -4.07
C ALA A 259 -5.26 -33.87 -3.58
N GLU A 260 -4.14 -34.60 -3.58
CA GLU A 260 -2.84 -34.03 -3.20
C GLU A 260 -2.37 -32.98 -4.20
N ILE A 261 -2.50 -33.22 -5.49
CA ILE A 261 -2.21 -32.24 -6.55
C ILE A 261 -3.10 -30.99 -6.39
N LEU A 262 -4.37 -31.17 -6.08
CA LEU A 262 -5.30 -30.06 -5.87
C LEU A 262 -4.89 -29.22 -4.65
N MET A 263 -4.60 -29.84 -3.50
CA MET A 263 -4.16 -29.16 -2.28
C MET A 263 -2.86 -28.39 -2.52
N ASN A 264 -1.87 -29.02 -3.15
CA ASN A 264 -0.60 -28.40 -3.46
C ASN A 264 -0.80 -27.20 -4.41
N SER A 265 -1.66 -27.33 -5.41
CA SER A 265 -1.94 -26.23 -6.35
C SER A 265 -2.71 -25.08 -5.71
N LEU A 266 -3.55 -25.33 -4.70
CA LEU A 266 -4.33 -24.29 -4.03
C LEU A 266 -3.51 -23.44 -3.05
N PHE A 267 -2.57 -24.06 -2.31
CA PHE A 267 -1.90 -23.41 -1.20
C PHE A 267 -0.39 -23.34 -1.31
N PHE A 268 0.27 -24.32 -1.91
CA PHE A 268 1.73 -24.47 -1.88
C PHE A 268 2.42 -24.19 -3.21
N ASP A 269 1.68 -23.85 -4.26
CA ASP A 269 2.25 -23.47 -5.56
C ASP A 269 2.45 -21.95 -5.62
N PRO A 270 3.70 -21.43 -5.65
CA PRO A 270 3.96 -19.99 -5.69
C PRO A 270 3.43 -19.31 -6.95
N LYS A 271 3.17 -20.05 -8.03
CA LYS A 271 2.55 -19.49 -9.24
C LYS A 271 1.05 -19.24 -9.09
N ARG A 272 0.38 -19.95 -8.20
CA ARG A 272 -1.08 -19.86 -7.98
C ARG A 272 -1.47 -19.19 -6.67
N TYR A 273 -0.68 -19.36 -5.64
CA TYR A 273 -0.91 -18.76 -4.33
C TYR A 273 0.27 -17.85 -3.97
N ASP A 274 -0.03 -16.59 -3.74
CA ASP A 274 0.98 -15.58 -3.41
C ASP A 274 0.44 -14.66 -2.31
N LEU A 275 1.18 -14.55 -1.22
CA LEU A 275 0.89 -13.60 -0.14
C LEU A 275 1.41 -12.20 -0.46
N TYR A 276 2.34 -12.07 -1.41
CA TYR A 276 3.09 -10.85 -1.67
C TYR A 276 3.93 -10.41 -0.43
N PRO A 277 4.95 -9.58 -0.55
CA PRO A 277 5.75 -9.16 0.60
C PRO A 277 4.94 -8.55 1.73
N VAL A 278 3.92 -7.76 1.42
CA VAL A 278 3.04 -7.17 2.44
C VAL A 278 2.23 -8.23 3.20
N GLY A 279 1.71 -9.22 2.50
CA GLY A 279 0.95 -10.32 3.13
C GLY A 279 1.84 -11.15 4.05
N ARG A 280 3.04 -11.48 3.62
CA ARG A 280 4.04 -12.19 4.44
C ARG A 280 4.41 -11.38 5.68
N HIS A 281 4.72 -10.11 5.53
CA HIS A 281 5.02 -9.22 6.65
C HIS A 281 3.87 -9.15 7.68
N LYS A 282 2.64 -8.95 7.21
CA LYS A 282 1.46 -8.90 8.08
C LYS A 282 1.20 -10.23 8.80
N TYR A 283 1.38 -11.34 8.09
CA TYR A 283 1.18 -12.67 8.63
C TYR A 283 2.19 -12.98 9.74
N ASP A 284 3.46 -12.75 9.47
CA ASP A 284 4.55 -12.98 10.42
C ASP A 284 4.43 -12.08 11.66
N LYS A 285 4.03 -10.81 11.45
CA LYS A 285 3.79 -9.87 12.56
C LYS A 285 2.62 -10.31 13.45
N LYS A 286 1.52 -10.79 12.85
CA LYS A 286 0.33 -11.19 13.60
C LYS A 286 0.56 -12.47 14.39
N LEU A 287 1.25 -13.46 13.82
CA LEU A 287 1.51 -14.75 14.43
C LEU A 287 2.74 -14.78 15.34
N ALA A 288 3.47 -13.68 15.46
CA ALA A 288 4.60 -13.53 16.38
C ALA A 288 4.18 -13.75 17.83
N LEU A 289 5.10 -14.28 18.64
CA LEU A 289 4.81 -14.63 20.03
C LEU A 289 4.79 -13.42 20.97
N ALA A 290 5.66 -12.44 20.78
CA ALA A 290 5.88 -11.37 21.75
C ALA A 290 4.60 -10.64 22.18
N ALA A 291 3.75 -10.27 21.21
CA ALA A 291 2.48 -9.58 21.51
C ALA A 291 1.46 -10.45 22.27
N ARG A 292 1.57 -11.79 22.15
CA ARG A 292 0.64 -12.74 22.78
C ARG A 292 1.07 -13.13 24.19
N ILE A 293 2.38 -13.23 24.42
CA ILE A 293 2.93 -13.69 25.71
C ILE A 293 3.21 -12.57 26.69
N SER A 294 3.24 -11.33 26.23
CA SER A 294 3.41 -10.15 27.10
C SER A 294 2.29 -10.07 28.14
N GLY A 295 2.66 -9.90 29.41
CA GLY A 295 1.72 -9.86 30.53
C GLY A 295 1.17 -11.22 30.96
N GLN A 296 1.72 -12.33 30.47
CA GLN A 296 1.32 -13.70 30.83
C GLN A 296 2.37 -14.37 31.71
N THR A 297 1.96 -15.46 32.38
CA THR A 297 2.84 -16.24 33.25
C THR A 297 3.24 -17.54 32.57
N LEU A 298 4.53 -17.87 32.62
CA LEU A 298 5.07 -19.09 32.05
C LEU A 298 4.66 -20.34 32.88
N SER A 299 4.22 -21.40 32.19
CA SER A 299 3.97 -22.71 32.77
C SER A 299 5.19 -23.61 32.76
N ARG A 300 6.11 -23.36 31.83
CA ARG A 300 7.36 -24.14 31.68
C ARG A 300 8.54 -23.22 31.43
N PRO A 301 9.77 -23.63 31.75
CA PRO A 301 10.96 -22.82 31.48
C PRO A 301 11.15 -22.64 29.98
N VAL A 302 11.60 -21.45 29.58
CA VAL A 302 11.92 -21.09 28.20
C VAL A 302 13.42 -21.18 27.99
N ILE A 303 13.81 -21.98 27.01
CA ILE A 303 15.20 -22.25 26.64
C ILE A 303 15.46 -21.68 25.24
N ASN A 304 16.62 -21.06 25.05
CA ASN A 304 17.05 -20.63 23.74
C ASN A 304 17.30 -21.85 22.83
N PRO A 305 16.61 -21.99 21.70
CA PRO A 305 16.73 -23.17 20.85
C PRO A 305 18.10 -23.29 20.15
N LEU A 306 18.85 -22.19 20.07
CA LEU A 306 20.15 -22.13 19.38
C LEU A 306 21.31 -22.38 20.33
N THR A 307 21.29 -21.81 21.55
CA THR A 307 22.40 -21.90 22.52
C THR A 307 22.15 -22.90 23.61
N GLY A 308 20.90 -23.31 23.84
CA GLY A 308 20.51 -24.17 24.95
C GLY A 308 20.49 -23.48 26.32
N GLU A 309 20.67 -22.16 26.37
CA GLU A 309 20.63 -21.38 27.60
C GLU A 309 19.22 -21.19 28.13
N LEU A 310 19.05 -21.25 29.44
CA LEU A 310 17.79 -20.95 30.10
C LEU A 310 17.55 -19.44 30.05
N LEU A 311 16.46 -19.01 29.38
CA LEU A 311 16.09 -17.60 29.31
C LEU A 311 15.24 -17.18 30.52
N PHE A 312 14.17 -17.94 30.82
CA PHE A 312 13.26 -17.65 31.92
C PHE A 312 12.80 -18.96 32.60
N GLU A 313 12.60 -18.90 33.91
CA GLU A 313 12.15 -20.02 34.73
C GLU A 313 10.62 -20.17 34.70
N GLU A 314 10.14 -21.31 35.12
CA GLU A 314 8.72 -21.60 35.34
C GLU A 314 8.11 -20.61 36.35
N GLY A 315 6.88 -20.17 36.10
CA GLY A 315 6.16 -19.24 36.98
C GLY A 315 6.57 -17.75 36.81
N HIS A 316 7.49 -17.44 35.90
CA HIS A 316 7.89 -16.06 35.65
C HIS A 316 6.77 -15.31 34.90
N HIS A 317 6.44 -14.08 35.37
CA HIS A 317 5.48 -13.17 34.71
C HIS A 317 6.22 -12.28 33.73
N LEU A 318 5.88 -12.41 32.46
CA LEU A 318 6.62 -11.75 31.37
C LEU A 318 6.22 -10.29 31.20
N THR A 319 7.21 -9.41 31.15
CA THR A 319 7.06 -8.03 30.66
C THR A 319 7.12 -7.96 29.13
N ALA A 320 6.76 -6.80 28.56
CA ALA A 320 6.79 -6.61 27.11
C ALA A 320 8.21 -6.76 26.52
N ASP A 321 9.23 -6.25 27.21
CA ASP A 321 10.63 -6.32 26.78
C ASP A 321 11.18 -7.76 26.86
N GLU A 322 10.80 -8.50 27.90
CA GLU A 322 11.16 -9.91 28.05
C GLU A 322 10.50 -10.77 26.97
N ALA A 323 9.24 -10.50 26.65
CA ALA A 323 8.53 -11.15 25.56
C ALA A 323 9.23 -10.95 24.20
N LEU A 324 9.71 -9.73 23.93
CA LEU A 324 10.51 -9.42 22.74
C LEU A 324 11.85 -10.16 22.75
N THR A 325 12.46 -10.32 23.92
CA THR A 325 13.73 -11.07 24.06
C THR A 325 13.53 -12.53 23.70
N ILE A 326 12.43 -13.15 24.14
CA ILE A 326 12.07 -14.53 23.78
C ILE A 326 11.91 -14.67 22.26
N GLU A 327 11.17 -13.77 21.63
CA GLU A 327 10.97 -13.78 20.16
C GLU A 327 12.29 -13.63 19.40
N ARG A 328 13.14 -12.68 19.80
CA ARG A 328 14.45 -12.42 19.18
C ARG A 328 15.43 -13.57 19.35
N ALA A 329 15.32 -14.33 20.41
CA ALA A 329 16.12 -15.54 20.62
C ALA A 329 15.74 -16.71 19.69
N GLY A 330 14.67 -16.57 18.90
CA GLY A 330 14.21 -17.59 17.97
C GLY A 330 13.32 -18.66 18.61
N VAL A 331 12.77 -18.42 19.79
CA VAL A 331 11.82 -19.34 20.43
C VAL A 331 10.52 -19.35 19.66
N CYS A 332 10.10 -20.52 19.21
CA CYS A 332 8.90 -20.69 18.39
C CYS A 332 7.69 -21.20 19.18
N GLU A 333 7.88 -21.78 20.35
CA GLU A 333 6.79 -22.30 21.19
C GLU A 333 6.98 -21.94 22.67
N VAL A 334 5.87 -21.65 23.35
CA VAL A 334 5.84 -21.26 24.76
C VAL A 334 4.59 -21.86 25.42
N TYR A 335 4.72 -22.27 26.66
CA TYR A 335 3.61 -22.78 27.49
C TYR A 335 3.25 -21.73 28.54
N LEU A 336 1.98 -21.35 28.57
CA LEU A 336 1.45 -20.35 29.49
C LEU A 336 0.53 -21.03 30.52
N SER A 337 0.55 -20.53 31.76
CA SER A 337 -0.41 -20.88 32.80
C SER A 337 -1.43 -19.77 32.96
N LEU A 338 -2.69 -20.08 32.76
CA LEU A 338 -3.82 -19.18 33.02
C LEU A 338 -4.17 -19.11 34.52
N GLU A 339 -4.96 -18.10 34.90
CA GLU A 339 -5.42 -17.93 36.30
C GLU A 339 -6.21 -19.11 36.83
N ASP A 340 -6.91 -19.86 35.98
CA ASP A 340 -7.66 -21.07 36.30
C ASP A 340 -6.78 -22.34 36.39
N GLY A 341 -5.46 -22.21 36.23
CA GLY A 341 -4.52 -23.31 36.23
C GLY A 341 -4.48 -24.13 34.94
N THR A 342 -5.16 -23.70 33.90
CA THR A 342 -5.10 -24.33 32.57
C THR A 342 -3.78 -24.02 31.89
N GLU A 343 -3.09 -25.02 31.35
CA GLU A 343 -1.90 -24.85 30.54
C GLU A 343 -2.31 -24.64 29.07
N VAL A 344 -1.82 -23.59 28.45
CA VAL A 344 -2.06 -23.27 27.03
C VAL A 344 -0.73 -23.25 26.29
N LYS A 345 -0.66 -24.01 25.20
CA LYS A 345 0.50 -24.02 24.30
C LYS A 345 0.31 -23.00 23.22
N LEU A 346 1.26 -22.06 23.10
CA LEU A 346 1.33 -21.10 22.00
C LEU A 346 2.54 -21.37 21.14
N PHE A 347 2.37 -21.28 19.84
CA PHE A 347 3.48 -21.36 18.90
C PHE A 347 3.32 -20.36 17.75
N SER A 348 4.45 -19.94 17.19
CA SER A 348 4.52 -19.07 16.02
C SER A 348 4.62 -19.89 14.73
N ASN A 349 4.64 -19.22 13.59
CA ASN A 349 4.88 -19.86 12.30
C ASN A 349 6.37 -20.14 12.01
N GLY A 350 7.26 -19.97 12.99
CA GLY A 350 8.70 -20.19 12.83
C GLY A 350 9.44 -19.09 12.05
N ALA A 351 8.80 -17.95 11.81
CA ALA A 351 9.45 -16.81 11.19
C ALA A 351 10.26 -16.02 12.22
N VAL A 352 11.54 -15.80 11.93
CA VAL A 352 12.49 -15.10 12.78
C VAL A 352 13.21 -14.01 11.99
N ASP A 353 13.66 -13.00 12.71
CA ASP A 353 14.49 -11.95 12.11
C ASP A 353 15.96 -12.42 12.09
N PRO A 354 16.56 -12.56 10.91
CA PRO A 354 17.93 -13.06 10.80
C PRO A 354 18.97 -12.18 11.49
N GLU A 355 18.74 -10.88 11.62
CA GLU A 355 19.67 -9.94 12.25
C GLU A 355 19.94 -10.27 13.72
N TYR A 356 18.91 -10.67 14.48
CA TYR A 356 19.08 -11.04 15.89
C TYR A 356 19.76 -12.40 16.09
N ILE A 357 19.70 -13.27 15.10
CA ILE A 357 20.30 -14.62 15.17
C ILE A 357 21.76 -14.59 14.70
N LEU A 358 22.01 -13.92 13.58
CA LEU A 358 23.33 -13.87 12.94
C LEU A 358 24.20 -12.72 13.45
N GLY A 359 23.61 -11.63 13.99
CA GLY A 359 24.28 -10.40 14.35
C GLY A 359 24.52 -9.44 13.17
N TYR A 360 24.03 -9.77 11.98
CA TYR A 360 24.08 -8.96 10.77
C TYR A 360 22.87 -9.24 9.88
N ASP A 361 22.52 -8.26 9.02
CA ASP A 361 21.39 -8.41 8.10
C ASP A 361 21.75 -9.22 6.84
N LEU A 362 20.72 -9.73 6.18
CA LEU A 362 20.83 -10.45 4.91
C LEU A 362 20.20 -9.69 3.73
N HIS A 363 20.05 -8.36 3.84
CA HIS A 363 19.43 -7.53 2.79
C HIS A 363 20.13 -7.65 1.44
N ASP A 364 21.46 -7.70 1.43
CA ASP A 364 22.26 -7.89 0.22
C ASP A 364 22.03 -9.23 -0.47
N SER A 365 21.55 -10.22 0.28
CA SER A 365 21.17 -11.54 -0.25
C SER A 365 19.70 -11.60 -0.72
N GLY A 366 18.98 -10.50 -0.63
CA GLY A 366 17.56 -10.39 -1.01
C GLY A 366 16.56 -10.77 0.08
N VAL A 367 17.01 -11.08 1.29
CA VAL A 367 16.17 -11.36 2.46
C VAL A 367 15.84 -10.03 3.15
N ALA A 368 14.71 -9.44 2.82
CA ALA A 368 14.28 -8.14 3.36
C ALA A 368 13.28 -8.28 4.53
N GLU A 369 12.80 -9.50 4.81
CA GLU A 369 11.76 -9.81 5.79
C GLU A 369 12.23 -10.91 6.74
N LYS A 370 11.36 -11.25 7.71
CA LYS A 370 11.58 -12.42 8.56
C LYS A 370 11.71 -13.68 7.70
N CYS A 371 12.56 -14.60 8.11
CA CYS A 371 12.83 -15.84 7.41
C CYS A 371 12.51 -17.06 8.27
N ARG A 372 12.41 -18.23 7.68
CA ARG A 372 12.15 -19.49 8.37
C ARG A 372 13.37 -19.92 9.18
N LEU A 373 13.16 -20.17 10.47
CA LEU A 373 14.22 -20.56 11.39
C LEU A 373 14.86 -21.92 11.03
N ASP A 374 14.04 -22.91 10.65
CA ASP A 374 14.49 -24.25 10.28
C ASP A 374 15.48 -24.22 9.10
N VAL A 375 15.13 -23.49 8.05
CA VAL A 375 16.00 -23.33 6.87
C VAL A 375 17.25 -22.50 7.18
N LEU A 376 17.12 -21.47 8.03
CA LEU A 376 18.24 -20.64 8.44
C LEU A 376 19.25 -21.46 9.27
N GLN A 377 18.79 -22.29 10.20
CA GLN A 377 19.64 -23.19 10.97
C GLN A 377 20.40 -24.18 10.07
N GLU A 378 19.70 -24.80 9.12
CA GLU A 378 20.31 -25.68 8.15
C GLU A 378 21.45 -25.00 7.35
N ILE A 379 21.21 -23.74 6.93
CA ILE A 379 22.24 -22.95 6.22
C ILE A 379 23.43 -22.65 7.13
N ILE A 380 23.20 -22.26 8.38
CA ILE A 380 24.27 -21.98 9.34
C ILE A 380 25.13 -23.22 9.58
N GLU A 381 24.49 -24.39 9.81
CA GLU A 381 25.18 -25.65 10.01
C GLU A 381 26.01 -26.06 8.79
N ASN A 382 25.46 -25.95 7.59
CA ASN A 382 26.15 -26.31 6.34
C ASN A 382 27.33 -25.39 6.01
N CYS A 383 27.24 -24.11 6.37
CA CYS A 383 28.28 -23.12 6.08
C CYS A 383 29.30 -22.94 7.22
N GLY A 384 29.12 -23.64 8.36
CA GLY A 384 30.03 -23.58 9.50
C GLY A 384 30.21 -22.17 10.11
N GLY A 385 29.26 -21.28 9.94
CA GLY A 385 29.28 -19.92 10.46
C GLY A 385 30.03 -18.88 9.62
N ASP A 386 30.49 -19.23 8.40
CA ASP A 386 31.14 -18.28 7.49
C ASP A 386 30.10 -17.34 6.86
N GLU A 387 30.17 -16.04 7.17
CA GLU A 387 29.24 -15.02 6.69
C GLU A 387 29.11 -14.96 5.18
N ALA A 388 30.22 -15.03 4.44
CA ALA A 388 30.20 -14.95 2.98
C ALA A 388 29.49 -16.15 2.34
N GLN A 389 29.68 -17.34 2.89
CA GLN A 389 29.01 -18.54 2.44
C GLN A 389 27.53 -18.54 2.82
N ILE A 390 27.18 -18.05 4.03
CA ILE A 390 25.80 -17.91 4.47
C ILE A 390 25.06 -16.94 3.54
N ARG A 391 25.63 -15.78 3.21
CA ARG A 391 25.03 -14.81 2.26
C ARG A 391 24.83 -15.41 0.87
N ALA A 392 25.80 -16.15 0.37
CA ALA A 392 25.72 -16.80 -0.95
C ALA A 392 24.65 -17.91 -0.98
N GLU A 393 24.59 -18.73 0.07
CA GLU A 393 23.61 -19.82 0.16
C GLU A 393 22.21 -19.30 0.42
N ALA A 394 22.06 -18.27 1.26
CA ALA A 394 20.77 -17.59 1.48
C ALA A 394 20.21 -17.02 0.16
N LYS A 395 21.04 -16.42 -0.68
CA LYS A 395 20.65 -15.93 -2.00
C LYS A 395 20.14 -17.05 -2.92
N LYS A 396 20.74 -18.23 -2.88
CA LYS A 396 20.27 -19.37 -3.69
C LYS A 396 18.95 -19.96 -3.18
N ARG A 397 18.78 -20.01 -1.85
CA ARG A 397 17.62 -20.63 -1.19
C ARG A 397 16.59 -19.63 -0.70
N ILE A 398 16.53 -18.43 -1.28
CA ILE A 398 15.61 -17.36 -0.88
C ILE A 398 14.14 -17.79 -0.93
N ALA A 399 13.77 -18.62 -1.90
CA ALA A 399 12.40 -19.14 -2.05
C ALA A 399 11.99 -20.09 -0.89
N GLU A 400 12.95 -20.74 -0.25
CA GLU A 400 12.72 -21.61 0.91
C GLU A 400 12.76 -20.81 2.20
N LEU A 401 13.68 -19.84 2.32
CA LEU A 401 13.80 -18.94 3.46
C LEU A 401 12.57 -18.03 3.64
N CYS A 402 12.12 -17.42 2.55
CA CYS A 402 10.99 -16.49 2.52
C CYS A 402 9.96 -16.96 1.48
N PRO A 403 9.17 -18.01 1.77
CA PRO A 403 8.22 -18.54 0.79
C PRO A 403 7.13 -17.50 0.46
N LYS A 404 6.85 -17.34 -0.84
CA LYS A 404 5.78 -16.47 -1.33
C LYS A 404 4.38 -17.03 -1.03
N HIS A 405 4.26 -18.34 -0.93
CA HIS A 405 3.02 -19.06 -0.61
C HIS A 405 2.85 -19.26 0.90
N ILE A 406 1.65 -19.65 1.31
CA ILE A 406 1.38 -20.08 2.69
C ILE A 406 2.09 -21.41 2.98
N THR A 407 2.60 -21.58 4.20
CA THR A 407 3.26 -22.80 4.63
C THR A 407 2.35 -23.61 5.55
N ARG A 408 2.73 -24.87 5.79
CA ARG A 408 2.05 -25.74 6.77
C ARG A 408 2.06 -25.09 8.17
N GLU A 409 3.20 -24.58 8.58
CA GLU A 409 3.40 -23.92 9.85
C GLU A 409 2.52 -22.67 10.00
N ASP A 410 2.33 -21.92 8.94
CA ASP A 410 1.42 -20.76 8.90
C ASP A 410 -0.02 -21.18 9.19
N ILE A 411 -0.50 -22.26 8.56
CA ILE A 411 -1.86 -22.77 8.77
C ILE A 411 -2.05 -23.24 10.20
N LEU A 412 -1.13 -24.05 10.71
CA LEU A 412 -1.20 -24.57 12.08
C LEU A 412 -1.15 -23.44 13.13
N SER A 413 -0.26 -22.49 12.94
CA SER A 413 -0.13 -21.32 13.81
C SER A 413 -1.36 -20.40 13.78
N SER A 414 -2.01 -20.27 12.63
CA SER A 414 -3.26 -19.51 12.51
C SER A 414 -4.41 -20.16 13.28
N ILE A 415 -4.49 -21.49 13.25
CA ILE A 415 -5.46 -22.27 14.06
C ILE A 415 -5.17 -22.09 15.56
N ASN A 416 -3.90 -22.21 15.96
CA ASN A 416 -3.48 -22.01 17.34
C ASN A 416 -3.84 -20.61 17.86
N TYR A 417 -3.64 -19.57 17.05
CA TYR A 417 -4.03 -18.20 17.42
C TYR A 417 -5.54 -18.08 17.66
N LEU A 418 -6.37 -18.68 16.82
CA LEU A 418 -7.82 -18.66 17.00
C LEU A 418 -8.26 -19.41 18.28
N LEU A 419 -7.61 -20.52 18.60
CA LEU A 419 -7.84 -21.23 19.85
C LEU A 419 -7.43 -20.40 21.06
N ALA A 420 -6.29 -19.71 20.98
CA ALA A 420 -5.79 -18.82 22.04
C ALA A 420 -6.73 -17.62 22.31
N LEU A 421 -7.42 -17.10 21.29
CA LEU A 421 -8.44 -16.06 21.48
C LEU A 421 -9.59 -16.50 22.40
N SER A 422 -9.88 -17.78 22.45
CA SER A 422 -10.90 -18.32 23.38
C SER A 422 -10.48 -18.23 24.86
N HIS A 423 -9.19 -18.08 25.10
CA HIS A 423 -8.59 -17.89 26.43
C HIS A 423 -8.19 -16.43 26.67
N ASP A 424 -8.73 -15.49 25.90
CA ASP A 424 -8.42 -14.05 25.94
C ASP A 424 -6.93 -13.72 25.69
N ILE A 425 -6.23 -14.61 24.98
CA ILE A 425 -4.85 -14.41 24.55
C ILE A 425 -4.86 -13.97 23.07
N GLY A 426 -4.34 -12.78 22.79
CA GLY A 426 -4.33 -12.17 21.45
C GLY A 426 -5.39 -11.09 21.31
N THR A 427 -5.49 -10.55 20.12
CA THR A 427 -6.40 -9.42 19.79
C THR A 427 -7.12 -9.68 18.50
N THR A 428 -8.37 -9.20 18.43
CA THR A 428 -9.13 -9.12 17.17
C THR A 428 -8.66 -7.92 16.35
N ASP A 429 -8.90 -7.97 15.03
CA ASP A 429 -8.48 -6.95 14.09
C ASP A 429 -9.64 -6.05 13.70
N ASP A 430 -9.36 -4.75 13.55
CA ASP A 430 -10.27 -3.80 12.96
C ASP A 430 -9.98 -3.69 11.44
N ILE A 431 -10.97 -4.04 10.63
CA ILE A 431 -10.88 -4.07 9.18
C ILE A 431 -10.68 -2.67 8.60
N ASP A 432 -11.25 -1.64 9.24
CA ASP A 432 -11.23 -0.26 8.74
C ASP A 432 -9.99 0.52 9.19
N HIS A 433 -9.17 -0.06 10.05
CA HIS A 433 -7.88 0.50 10.45
C HIS A 433 -6.94 0.63 9.25
N LEU A 434 -6.29 1.77 9.07
CA LEU A 434 -5.35 2.00 7.94
C LEU A 434 -4.05 1.18 8.03
N GLY A 435 -3.80 0.49 9.11
CA GLY A 435 -2.81 -0.59 9.21
C GLY A 435 -3.25 -1.89 8.51
N ASN A 436 -4.54 -2.04 8.20
CA ASN A 436 -5.15 -3.20 7.54
C ASN A 436 -5.67 -2.87 6.12
N ARG A 437 -5.70 -1.62 5.75
CA ARG A 437 -6.05 -1.15 4.41
C ARG A 437 -4.81 -0.55 3.75
N ARG A 438 -4.53 -0.96 2.53
CA ARG A 438 -3.38 -0.51 1.76
C ARG A 438 -3.80 0.07 0.41
N LEU A 439 -2.89 0.79 -0.22
CA LEU A 439 -3.07 1.34 -1.55
C LEU A 439 -2.39 0.47 -2.60
N ARG A 440 -3.11 0.26 -3.70
CA ARG A 440 -2.54 -0.19 -4.96
C ARG A 440 -2.39 1.03 -5.86
N SER A 441 -1.17 1.51 -5.99
CA SER A 441 -0.86 2.62 -6.89
C SER A 441 -0.72 2.16 -8.35
N VAL A 442 -0.49 3.08 -9.25
CA VAL A 442 -0.43 2.82 -10.70
C VAL A 442 0.55 1.72 -11.07
N GLY A 443 1.72 1.68 -10.46
CA GLY A 443 2.75 0.67 -10.75
C GLY A 443 2.30 -0.74 -10.44
N GLU A 444 1.67 -0.96 -9.30
CA GLU A 444 1.13 -2.26 -8.90
C GLU A 444 -0.06 -2.68 -9.78
N LEU A 445 -0.92 -1.75 -10.16
CA LEU A 445 -2.05 -2.02 -11.06
C LEU A 445 -1.56 -2.43 -12.45
N LEU A 446 -0.54 -1.76 -12.98
CA LEU A 446 0.10 -2.13 -14.25
C LEU A 446 0.77 -3.50 -14.15
N GLN A 447 1.47 -3.78 -13.07
CA GLN A 447 2.10 -5.06 -12.80
C GLN A 447 1.08 -6.21 -12.84
N ASN A 448 -0.08 -6.03 -12.21
CA ASN A 448 -1.15 -7.04 -12.21
C ASN A 448 -1.71 -7.29 -13.61
N GLN A 449 -1.89 -6.24 -14.41
CA GLN A 449 -2.37 -6.41 -15.79
C GLN A 449 -1.34 -7.09 -16.69
N LEU A 450 -0.07 -6.73 -16.52
CA LEU A 450 1.01 -7.40 -17.23
C LEU A 450 1.10 -8.88 -16.87
N ARG A 451 0.94 -9.22 -15.59
CA ARG A 451 0.89 -10.61 -15.11
C ARG A 451 -0.24 -11.41 -15.76
N ILE A 452 -1.42 -10.82 -15.87
CA ILE A 452 -2.57 -11.47 -16.56
C ILE A 452 -2.23 -11.72 -18.04
N GLY A 453 -1.65 -10.75 -18.72
CA GLY A 453 -1.22 -10.88 -20.10
C GLY A 453 -0.16 -11.95 -20.30
N LEU A 454 0.85 -12.00 -19.44
CA LEU A 454 1.93 -12.97 -19.46
C LEU A 454 1.44 -14.39 -19.12
N ALA A 455 0.49 -14.54 -18.19
CA ALA A 455 -0.10 -15.84 -17.87
C ALA A 455 -0.89 -16.45 -19.05
N ARG A 456 -1.59 -15.60 -19.81
CA ARG A 456 -2.24 -16.02 -21.05
C ARG A 456 -1.22 -16.40 -22.12
N MET A 457 -0.12 -15.67 -22.21
CA MET A 457 0.97 -15.95 -23.13
C MET A 457 1.69 -17.27 -22.78
N ASP A 458 1.95 -17.53 -21.49
CA ASP A 458 2.54 -18.77 -20.99
C ASP A 458 1.77 -20.01 -21.50
N LYS A 459 0.44 -19.97 -21.41
CA LYS A 459 -0.42 -21.04 -21.91
C LYS A 459 -0.23 -21.28 -23.41
N ILE A 460 -0.18 -20.22 -24.20
CA ILE A 460 0.01 -20.31 -25.66
C ILE A 460 1.41 -20.84 -25.99
N ILE A 461 2.43 -20.41 -25.25
CA ILE A 461 3.81 -20.87 -25.43
C ILE A 461 3.88 -22.38 -25.19
N LYS A 462 3.31 -22.86 -24.08
CA LYS A 462 3.28 -24.31 -23.75
C LYS A 462 2.57 -25.12 -24.82
N GLU A 463 1.44 -24.64 -25.34
CA GLU A 463 0.75 -25.29 -26.46
C GLU A 463 1.61 -25.36 -27.71
N ARG A 464 2.31 -24.28 -28.07
CA ARG A 464 3.20 -24.24 -29.25
C ARG A 464 4.44 -25.12 -29.10
N MET A 465 5.05 -25.13 -27.89
CA MET A 465 6.20 -25.99 -27.62
C MET A 465 5.89 -27.49 -27.85
N ASN A 466 4.64 -27.92 -27.60
CA ASN A 466 4.23 -29.30 -27.77
C ASN A 466 3.83 -29.67 -29.20
N ILE A 467 3.49 -28.68 -30.03
CA ILE A 467 3.00 -28.93 -31.41
C ILE A 467 4.13 -28.82 -32.45
N GLN A 468 5.10 -27.97 -32.22
CA GLN A 468 6.17 -27.66 -33.19
C GLN A 468 7.36 -28.63 -33.07
N ASP A 469 8.01 -28.93 -34.20
CA ASP A 469 9.23 -29.75 -34.24
C ASP A 469 10.41 -29.04 -33.57
N ASN A 470 11.16 -29.76 -32.75
CA ASN A 470 12.25 -29.25 -31.92
C ASN A 470 13.39 -28.60 -32.72
N GLU A 471 13.59 -28.94 -33.97
CA GLU A 471 14.69 -28.42 -34.81
C GLU A 471 14.43 -26.99 -35.33
N SER A 472 13.16 -26.57 -35.45
CA SER A 472 12.77 -25.27 -36.01
C SER A 472 12.42 -24.21 -34.98
N LEU A 473 12.52 -24.56 -33.68
CA LEU A 473 12.10 -23.66 -32.58
C LEU A 473 13.01 -22.45 -32.43
N SER A 474 12.39 -21.27 -32.43
CA SER A 474 13.05 -20.02 -32.04
C SER A 474 12.17 -19.26 -31.04
N PRO A 475 12.75 -18.42 -30.15
CA PRO A 475 11.97 -17.61 -29.23
C PRO A 475 10.89 -16.77 -29.95
N GLN A 476 11.21 -16.26 -31.13
CA GLN A 476 10.33 -15.42 -31.94
C GLN A 476 9.07 -16.17 -32.46
N THR A 477 9.19 -17.46 -32.79
CA THR A 477 8.07 -18.28 -33.26
C THR A 477 7.16 -18.71 -32.12
N LEU A 478 7.70 -18.88 -30.93
CA LEU A 478 6.99 -19.37 -29.75
C LEU A 478 6.16 -18.28 -29.08
N ILE A 479 6.70 -17.07 -29.01
CA ILE A 479 6.10 -15.97 -28.24
C ILE A 479 5.05 -15.23 -29.09
N ASN A 480 3.84 -15.11 -28.53
CA ASN A 480 2.77 -14.30 -29.07
C ASN A 480 2.50 -13.11 -28.15
N ILE A 481 2.79 -11.90 -28.60
CA ILE A 481 2.65 -10.67 -27.81
C ILE A 481 1.19 -10.18 -27.66
N ARG A 482 0.27 -10.66 -28.48
CA ARG A 482 -1.13 -10.15 -28.49
C ARG A 482 -1.83 -10.18 -27.14
N PRO A 483 -1.74 -11.24 -26.31
CA PRO A 483 -2.38 -11.26 -24.99
C PRO A 483 -1.88 -10.15 -24.05
N VAL A 484 -0.61 -9.84 -24.10
CA VAL A 484 0.00 -8.78 -23.27
C VAL A 484 -0.45 -7.41 -23.75
N VAL A 485 -0.36 -7.15 -25.05
CA VAL A 485 -0.81 -5.87 -25.64
C VAL A 485 -2.30 -5.65 -25.41
N THR A 486 -3.12 -6.69 -25.52
CA THR A 486 -4.56 -6.59 -25.25
C THR A 486 -4.85 -6.29 -23.79
N ALA A 487 -4.18 -6.95 -22.85
CA ALA A 487 -4.37 -6.71 -21.42
C ALA A 487 -4.05 -5.26 -21.03
N ILE A 488 -2.95 -4.72 -21.53
CA ILE A 488 -2.56 -3.32 -21.28
C ILE A 488 -3.55 -2.34 -21.91
N ARG A 489 -3.99 -2.61 -23.16
CA ARG A 489 -4.97 -1.76 -23.83
C ARG A 489 -6.32 -1.74 -23.11
N GLU A 490 -6.80 -2.88 -22.66
CA GLU A 490 -8.05 -3.00 -21.89
C GLU A 490 -7.95 -2.23 -20.57
N PHE A 491 -6.83 -2.31 -19.89
CA PHE A 491 -6.62 -1.58 -18.63
C PHE A 491 -6.71 -0.08 -18.84
N PHE A 492 -5.92 0.49 -19.75
CA PHE A 492 -5.93 1.94 -19.98
C PHE A 492 -7.23 2.47 -20.60
N GLY A 493 -7.93 1.65 -21.38
CA GLY A 493 -9.15 2.06 -22.05
C GLY A 493 -10.45 1.83 -21.28
N SER A 494 -10.54 0.75 -20.52
CA SER A 494 -11.81 0.23 -19.99
C SER A 494 -11.82 0.05 -18.46
N SER A 495 -10.68 0.12 -17.78
CA SER A 495 -10.65 -0.02 -16.33
C SER A 495 -11.37 1.14 -15.63
N PRO A 496 -12.18 0.88 -14.59
CA PRO A 496 -12.78 1.94 -13.78
C PRO A 496 -11.76 2.84 -13.09
N LEU A 497 -10.53 2.37 -12.92
CA LEU A 497 -9.44 3.14 -12.29
C LEU A 497 -8.68 4.02 -13.28
N SER A 498 -8.76 3.73 -14.59
CA SER A 498 -8.25 4.61 -15.64
C SER A 498 -9.34 5.60 -16.03
N GLN A 499 -9.21 6.84 -15.56
CA GLN A 499 -10.22 7.87 -15.72
C GLN A 499 -9.71 9.01 -16.56
N PHE A 500 -10.60 9.66 -17.30
CA PHE A 500 -10.34 10.96 -17.90
C PHE A 500 -9.95 11.94 -16.80
N MET A 501 -8.83 12.64 -16.97
CA MET A 501 -8.40 13.65 -16.03
C MET A 501 -9.38 14.82 -15.98
N ASP A 502 -9.77 15.22 -14.78
CA ASP A 502 -10.54 16.43 -14.54
C ASP A 502 -9.64 17.64 -14.80
N GLN A 503 -9.84 18.34 -15.90
CA GLN A 503 -9.04 19.48 -16.35
C GLN A 503 -9.77 20.81 -16.29
N ASN A 504 -10.75 20.98 -15.40
CA ASN A 504 -11.43 22.26 -15.22
C ASN A 504 -10.45 23.36 -14.78
N ASN A 505 -9.61 23.04 -13.80
CA ASN A 505 -8.62 23.96 -13.23
C ASN A 505 -7.44 23.16 -12.66
N PRO A 506 -6.31 23.80 -12.30
CA PRO A 506 -5.14 23.12 -11.75
C PRO A 506 -5.43 22.30 -10.50
N LEU A 507 -6.30 22.81 -9.64
CA LEU A 507 -6.67 22.13 -8.39
C LEU A 507 -7.44 20.84 -8.67
N ALA A 508 -8.33 20.82 -9.66
CA ALA A 508 -9.03 19.62 -10.10
C ALA A 508 -8.06 18.56 -10.63
N GLU A 509 -7.07 18.93 -11.43
CA GLU A 509 -6.02 18.03 -11.91
C GLU A 509 -5.22 17.43 -10.75
N LEU A 510 -4.77 18.27 -9.84
CA LEU A 510 -3.95 17.85 -8.70
C LEU A 510 -4.70 16.91 -7.76
N THR A 511 -5.94 17.24 -7.42
CA THR A 511 -6.77 16.40 -6.56
C THR A 511 -7.13 15.08 -7.21
N HIS A 512 -7.35 15.03 -8.52
CA HIS A 512 -7.60 13.79 -9.25
C HIS A 512 -6.40 12.82 -9.17
N LYS A 513 -5.18 13.33 -9.27
CA LYS A 513 -3.94 12.54 -9.13
C LYS A 513 -3.74 11.98 -7.71
N ARG A 514 -4.33 12.59 -6.71
CA ARG A 514 -4.26 12.21 -5.30
C ARG A 514 -5.51 11.49 -4.79
N ARG A 515 -6.42 11.13 -5.67
CA ARG A 515 -7.65 10.41 -5.33
C ARG A 515 -7.36 8.97 -4.91
N LEU A 516 -8.10 8.50 -3.91
CA LEU A 516 -8.06 7.14 -3.40
C LEU A 516 -9.46 6.53 -3.57
N SER A 517 -9.58 5.50 -4.38
CA SER A 517 -10.86 4.84 -4.67
C SER A 517 -10.93 3.48 -3.99
N ALA A 518 -12.02 3.20 -3.28
CA ALA A 518 -12.32 1.86 -2.76
C ALA A 518 -13.03 0.97 -3.79
N LEU A 519 -13.42 1.52 -4.93
CA LEU A 519 -14.12 0.84 -6.01
C LEU A 519 -13.14 0.19 -6.99
N GLY A 520 -13.67 -0.60 -7.92
CA GLY A 520 -12.90 -1.19 -9.00
C GLY A 520 -12.64 -2.69 -8.82
N PRO A 521 -11.83 -3.30 -9.70
CA PRO A 521 -11.52 -4.74 -9.64
C PRO A 521 -10.85 -5.11 -8.33
N GLY A 522 -11.39 -6.09 -7.62
CA GLY A 522 -10.91 -6.52 -6.29
C GLY A 522 -11.26 -5.59 -5.14
N GLY A 523 -12.00 -4.51 -5.38
CA GLY A 523 -12.50 -3.57 -4.40
C GLY A 523 -13.97 -3.79 -4.02
N LEU A 524 -14.55 -2.78 -3.39
CA LEU A 524 -15.96 -2.78 -2.94
C LEU A 524 -16.91 -2.42 -4.08
N SER A 525 -18.18 -2.85 -3.96
CA SER A 525 -19.25 -2.32 -4.77
C SER A 525 -20.07 -1.30 -3.97
N ARG A 526 -20.63 -0.29 -4.64
CA ARG A 526 -21.42 0.78 -3.99
C ARG A 526 -22.56 0.25 -3.15
N ASP A 527 -23.27 -0.75 -3.67
CA ASP A 527 -24.49 -1.29 -3.05
C ASP A 527 -24.20 -2.20 -1.85
N ARG A 528 -22.98 -2.75 -1.77
CA ARG A 528 -22.56 -3.66 -0.71
C ARG A 528 -21.66 -3.01 0.36
N ALA A 529 -21.27 -1.77 0.15
CA ALA A 529 -20.46 -1.05 1.12
C ALA A 529 -21.28 -0.67 2.34
N SER A 530 -20.85 -1.11 3.52
CA SER A 530 -21.47 -0.78 4.81
C SER A 530 -21.21 0.69 5.20
N PHE A 531 -21.94 1.18 6.20
CA PHE A 531 -21.68 2.51 6.77
C PHE A 531 -20.29 2.60 7.41
N GLU A 532 -19.81 1.54 8.04
CA GLU A 532 -18.52 1.50 8.72
C GLU A 532 -17.34 1.80 7.77
N VAL A 533 -17.37 1.27 6.54
CA VAL A 533 -16.34 1.52 5.53
C VAL A 533 -16.35 2.98 5.05
N ARG A 534 -17.51 3.64 5.10
CA ARG A 534 -17.72 5.03 4.66
C ARG A 534 -17.38 6.06 5.73
N ASP A 535 -17.30 5.64 7.00
CA ASP A 535 -17.00 6.50 8.13
C ASP A 535 -15.52 6.93 8.15
N VAL A 536 -15.26 8.01 8.89
CA VAL A 536 -13.91 8.47 9.19
C VAL A 536 -13.40 7.70 10.41
N HIS A 537 -12.37 6.90 10.19
CA HIS A 537 -11.69 6.18 11.26
C HIS A 537 -10.61 7.07 11.90
N TYR A 538 -10.29 6.88 13.18
CA TYR A 538 -9.26 7.69 13.85
C TYR A 538 -7.88 7.59 13.18
N THR A 539 -7.57 6.48 12.51
CA THR A 539 -6.32 6.28 11.77
C THR A 539 -6.20 7.11 10.49
N HIS A 540 -7.29 7.76 10.05
CA HIS A 540 -7.27 8.69 8.93
C HIS A 540 -6.46 9.97 9.23
N TYR A 541 -6.22 10.26 10.50
CA TYR A 541 -5.48 11.45 10.91
C TYR A 541 -4.09 11.52 10.26
N GLY A 542 -3.84 12.59 9.52
CA GLY A 542 -2.60 12.80 8.78
C GLY A 542 -2.40 11.91 7.54
N ARG A 543 -3.37 11.06 7.17
CA ARG A 543 -3.29 10.10 6.06
C ARG A 543 -4.34 10.33 5.00
N MET A 544 -5.60 10.36 5.39
CA MET A 544 -6.73 10.60 4.49
C MET A 544 -7.52 11.82 4.97
N CYS A 545 -7.91 12.68 4.05
CA CYS A 545 -8.71 13.85 4.38
C CYS A 545 -10.08 13.43 4.92
N PRO A 546 -10.50 13.94 6.09
CA PRO A 546 -11.81 13.62 6.64
C PRO A 546 -12.96 14.43 6.03
N ILE A 547 -12.66 15.45 5.26
CA ILE A 547 -13.60 16.45 4.75
C ILE A 547 -13.87 16.24 3.27
N GLU A 548 -12.84 16.14 2.43
CA GLU A 548 -12.99 16.02 0.98
C GLU A 548 -13.43 14.60 0.60
N THR A 549 -14.68 14.46 0.23
CA THR A 549 -15.28 13.23 -0.29
C THR A 549 -16.48 13.60 -1.18
N PRO A 550 -16.83 12.82 -2.21
CA PRO A 550 -18.02 13.08 -2.99
C PRO A 550 -19.29 13.05 -2.13
N GLU A 551 -20.29 13.82 -2.54
CA GLU A 551 -21.64 13.70 -2.02
C GLU A 551 -22.42 12.62 -2.81
N GLY A 552 -23.32 11.91 -2.14
CA GLY A 552 -24.16 10.91 -2.77
C GLY A 552 -23.69 9.47 -2.61
N PRO A 553 -23.90 8.59 -3.62
CA PRO A 553 -23.67 7.14 -3.48
C PRO A 553 -22.22 6.75 -3.19
N ASN A 554 -21.27 7.56 -3.57
CA ASN A 554 -19.83 7.32 -3.41
C ASN A 554 -19.24 7.92 -2.13
N ILE A 555 -20.05 8.48 -1.24
CA ILE A 555 -19.56 9.09 0.00
C ILE A 555 -18.72 8.09 0.80
N GLY A 556 -17.57 8.52 1.27
CA GLY A 556 -16.63 7.69 2.02
C GLY A 556 -15.90 6.61 1.23
N LEU A 557 -16.35 6.26 0.02
CA LEU A 557 -15.67 5.27 -0.84
C LEU A 557 -14.58 5.92 -1.70
N ILE A 558 -14.72 7.18 -1.99
CA ILE A 558 -13.71 7.99 -2.68
C ILE A 558 -13.16 8.99 -1.67
N SER A 559 -11.88 8.92 -1.43
CA SER A 559 -11.17 9.78 -0.48
C SER A 559 -9.95 10.41 -1.14
N TYR A 560 -9.27 11.30 -0.43
CA TYR A 560 -8.11 12.01 -0.93
C TYR A 560 -6.96 11.95 0.06
N LEU A 561 -5.75 11.81 -0.46
CA LEU A 561 -4.54 11.73 0.34
C LEU A 561 -4.29 13.07 1.06
N ALA A 562 -3.92 13.02 2.33
CA ALA A 562 -3.55 14.20 3.11
C ALA A 562 -2.25 14.84 2.56
N THR A 563 -2.05 16.11 2.87
CA THR A 563 -0.97 16.93 2.27
C THR A 563 0.44 16.40 2.54
N TYR A 564 0.72 15.94 3.74
CA TYR A 564 2.04 15.42 4.14
C TYR A 564 2.16 13.90 4.09
N ALA A 565 1.10 13.19 3.73
CA ALA A 565 1.10 11.73 3.70
C ALA A 565 1.96 11.18 2.57
N LYS A 566 2.66 10.10 2.86
CA LYS A 566 3.44 9.31 1.90
C LYS A 566 2.96 7.87 1.89
N ILE A 567 3.38 7.12 0.89
CA ILE A 567 3.08 5.69 0.77
C ILE A 567 4.33 4.90 1.13
N SER A 568 4.18 3.92 2.03
CA SER A 568 5.27 3.02 2.41
C SER A 568 5.60 2.02 1.30
N LYS A 569 6.73 1.31 1.44
CA LYS A 569 7.11 0.22 0.53
C LYS A 569 6.05 -0.90 0.42
N TYR A 570 5.22 -1.06 1.44
CA TYR A 570 4.12 -2.04 1.45
C TYR A 570 2.78 -1.49 0.94
N GLY A 571 2.70 -0.22 0.63
CA GLY A 571 1.48 0.44 0.19
C GLY A 571 0.61 1.03 1.31
N PHE A 572 1.05 1.01 2.56
CA PHE A 572 0.36 1.68 3.66
C PHE A 572 0.63 3.18 3.65
N ILE A 573 -0.34 3.97 4.08
CA ILE A 573 -0.19 5.42 4.17
C ILE A 573 0.56 5.77 5.45
N GLU A 574 1.60 6.56 5.33
CA GLU A 574 2.43 7.05 6.43
C GLU A 574 2.21 8.53 6.68
N ALA A 575 2.27 8.93 7.93
CA ALA A 575 2.22 10.32 8.36
C ALA A 575 3.52 10.74 9.06
N PRO A 576 4.00 11.98 8.87
CA PRO A 576 5.21 12.46 9.51
C PRO A 576 4.94 12.93 10.95
N TYR A 577 5.88 12.66 11.85
CA TYR A 577 5.85 13.12 13.22
C TYR A 577 7.23 13.56 13.68
N ARG A 578 7.28 14.54 14.59
CA ARG A 578 8.50 15.00 15.24
C ARG A 578 8.75 14.18 16.50
N LYS A 579 9.98 13.77 16.74
CA LYS A 579 10.35 13.07 17.97
C LYS A 579 10.46 14.03 19.15
N VAL A 580 9.97 13.60 20.31
CA VAL A 580 10.13 14.28 21.59
C VAL A 580 11.17 13.54 22.41
N VAL A 581 12.22 14.26 22.86
CA VAL A 581 13.31 13.71 23.67
C VAL A 581 13.18 14.23 25.10
N HIS A 582 13.32 13.33 26.07
CA HIS A 582 13.32 13.65 27.50
C HIS A 582 14.75 13.72 27.99
N GLU A 583 15.25 14.96 28.21
CA GLU A 583 16.61 15.22 28.62
C GLU A 583 16.65 15.56 30.13
N THR A 584 17.49 14.87 30.88
CA THR A 584 17.78 15.23 32.28
C THR A 584 19.00 16.11 32.31
N LEU A 585 18.83 17.35 32.78
CA LEU A 585 19.92 18.30 32.94
C LEU A 585 20.78 17.96 34.17
N GLU A 586 21.98 18.57 34.26
CA GLU A 586 22.93 18.39 35.37
C GLU A 586 22.35 18.82 36.72
N ASP A 587 21.38 19.72 36.73
CA ASP A 587 20.64 20.19 37.92
C ASP A 587 19.47 19.29 38.32
N GLY A 588 19.28 18.15 37.66
CA GLY A 588 18.24 17.16 37.94
C GLY A 588 16.85 17.53 37.41
N THR A 589 16.71 18.63 36.67
CA THR A 589 15.45 18.97 35.99
C THR A 589 15.32 18.21 34.69
N VAL A 590 14.12 17.65 34.46
CA VAL A 590 13.79 16.96 33.18
C VAL A 590 13.17 17.96 32.23
N ARG A 591 13.77 18.09 31.06
CA ARG A 591 13.18 18.87 29.94
C ARG A 591 12.66 17.95 28.87
N HIS A 592 11.51 18.31 28.31
CA HIS A 592 10.84 17.60 27.23
C HIS A 592 10.97 18.42 25.95
N ARG A 593 12.00 18.11 25.15
CA ARG A 593 12.35 18.84 23.94
C ARG A 593 11.81 18.16 22.69
N VAL A 594 11.13 18.93 21.86
CA VAL A 594 10.70 18.52 20.54
C VAL A 594 11.85 18.72 19.56
N THR A 595 12.29 17.65 18.92
CA THR A 595 13.39 17.69 17.93
C THR A 595 12.86 18.01 16.53
N ASN A 596 13.76 18.37 15.62
CA ASN A 596 13.43 18.47 14.19
C ASN A 596 13.66 17.14 13.43
N GLU A 597 13.93 16.07 14.16
CA GLU A 597 13.98 14.73 13.59
C GLU A 597 12.56 14.25 13.28
N ILE A 598 12.31 13.99 12.00
CA ILE A 598 10.99 13.61 11.50
C ILE A 598 11.02 12.14 11.12
N GLU A 599 10.03 11.43 11.60
CA GLU A 599 9.82 10.02 11.30
C GLU A 599 8.44 9.83 10.69
N TYR A 600 8.41 9.11 9.55
CA TYR A 600 7.16 8.69 8.92
C TYR A 600 6.70 7.37 9.53
N MET A 601 5.46 7.32 9.99
CA MET A 601 4.90 6.16 10.67
C MET A 601 3.62 5.71 10.02
N THR A 602 3.46 4.38 9.92
CA THR A 602 2.19 3.75 9.57
C THR A 602 1.24 3.78 10.76
N ALA A 603 -0.06 3.57 10.53
CA ALA A 603 -1.07 3.70 11.58
C ALA A 603 -0.90 2.70 12.74
N ASP A 604 -0.45 1.49 12.45
CA ASP A 604 -0.20 0.45 13.46
C ASP A 604 0.98 0.76 14.38
N ILE A 605 2.02 1.40 13.85
CA ILE A 605 3.17 1.86 14.66
C ILE A 605 2.77 3.07 15.52
N GLU A 606 2.02 4.02 14.93
CA GLU A 606 1.54 5.22 15.64
C GLU A 606 0.66 4.89 16.85
N ASP A 607 -0.11 3.82 16.80
CA ASP A 607 -0.98 3.37 17.88
C ASP A 607 -0.23 3.08 19.20
N ASN A 608 1.07 2.88 19.15
CA ASN A 608 1.92 2.64 20.33
C ASN A 608 2.43 3.92 21.00
N TYR A 609 2.17 5.09 20.41
CA TYR A 609 2.70 6.37 20.86
C TYR A 609 1.60 7.37 21.21
N ILE A 610 1.95 8.29 22.10
CA ILE A 610 1.13 9.45 22.44
C ILE A 610 1.67 10.64 21.66
N VAL A 611 0.80 11.29 20.90
CA VAL A 611 1.16 12.35 19.96
C VAL A 611 0.56 13.68 20.41
N ALA A 612 1.40 14.68 20.62
CA ALA A 612 0.97 16.04 20.91
C ALA A 612 0.47 16.77 19.66
N GLN A 613 -0.41 17.74 19.84
CA GLN A 613 -0.88 18.58 18.74
C GLN A 613 0.18 19.58 18.29
N ALA A 614 0.17 19.93 16.99
CA ALA A 614 1.13 20.86 16.40
C ALA A 614 1.02 22.30 16.93
N ASN A 615 -0.12 22.69 17.46
CA ASN A 615 -0.38 24.04 18.00
C ASN A 615 0.04 24.24 19.47
N GLU A 616 0.60 23.21 20.11
CA GLU A 616 1.11 23.38 21.48
C GLU A 616 2.27 24.37 21.49
N PRO A 617 2.24 25.37 22.43
CA PRO A 617 3.29 26.34 22.49
C PRO A 617 4.62 25.73 22.96
N LEU A 618 5.70 26.08 22.25
CA LEU A 618 7.06 25.69 22.56
C LEU A 618 7.86 26.92 22.95
N ASP A 619 8.83 26.76 23.84
CA ASP A 619 9.77 27.83 24.20
C ASP A 619 10.89 28.01 23.15
N GLU A 620 11.83 28.91 23.38
CA GLU A 620 12.97 29.16 22.48
C GLU A 620 13.87 27.93 22.30
N ASN A 621 13.84 26.98 23.25
CA ASN A 621 14.61 25.73 23.23
C ASN A 621 13.79 24.55 22.67
N SER A 622 12.62 24.84 22.10
CA SER A 622 11.69 23.82 21.58
C SER A 622 11.15 22.85 22.66
N CYS A 623 11.04 23.32 23.91
CA CYS A 623 10.44 22.55 25.00
C CYS A 623 8.99 22.96 25.22
N PHE A 624 8.17 22.04 25.74
CA PHE A 624 6.78 22.34 26.09
C PHE A 624 6.70 23.37 27.22
N VAL A 625 5.88 24.39 27.04
CA VAL A 625 5.65 25.45 28.01
C VAL A 625 4.58 25.06 29.02
N ASN A 626 3.53 24.36 28.58
CA ASN A 626 2.41 23.99 29.41
C ASN A 626 2.73 22.80 30.32
N LYS A 627 2.23 22.84 31.56
CA LYS A 627 2.33 21.69 32.49
C LYS A 627 1.50 20.50 32.07
N LYS A 628 0.45 20.70 31.28
CA LYS A 628 -0.36 19.68 30.65
C LYS A 628 -0.48 19.98 29.17
N VAL A 629 -0.19 19.00 28.35
CA VAL A 629 -0.18 19.09 26.89
C VAL A 629 -1.39 18.35 26.34
N THR A 630 -2.06 18.95 25.37
CA THR A 630 -3.12 18.28 24.62
C THR A 630 -2.49 17.27 23.67
N ALA A 631 -2.82 16.01 23.86
CA ALA A 631 -2.30 14.92 23.06
C ALA A 631 -3.42 13.93 22.71
N ARG A 632 -3.14 13.05 21.76
CA ARG A 632 -4.04 11.97 21.39
C ARG A 632 -3.37 10.61 21.53
N GLU A 633 -4.16 9.63 21.93
CA GLU A 633 -3.79 8.23 21.94
C GLU A 633 -4.94 7.44 21.34
N ARG A 634 -4.71 6.73 20.22
CA ARG A 634 -5.69 5.88 19.53
C ARG A 634 -7.06 6.51 19.32
N GLY A 635 -7.10 7.78 18.95
CA GLY A 635 -8.35 8.51 18.70
C GLY A 635 -8.97 9.20 19.91
N GLU A 636 -8.48 9.00 21.11
CA GLU A 636 -8.88 9.75 22.29
C GLU A 636 -7.98 10.98 22.47
N ILE A 637 -8.62 12.13 22.66
CA ILE A 637 -7.92 13.40 22.94
C ILE A 637 -7.90 13.60 24.45
N MET A 638 -6.71 13.79 24.99
CA MET A 638 -6.50 13.96 26.43
C MET A 638 -5.51 15.08 26.74
N SER A 639 -5.57 15.56 27.96
CA SER A 639 -4.58 16.51 28.49
C SER A 639 -3.68 15.77 29.47
N ILE A 640 -2.42 15.57 29.11
CA ILE A 640 -1.47 14.72 29.85
C ILE A 640 -0.18 15.47 30.19
N ASP A 641 0.62 14.86 31.06
CA ASP A 641 1.95 15.32 31.40
C ASP A 641 2.88 15.22 30.17
N PRO A 642 3.68 16.25 29.85
CA PRO A 642 4.68 16.20 28.79
C PRO A 642 5.65 15.02 28.85
N ALA A 643 5.91 14.47 30.04
CA ALA A 643 6.77 13.29 30.22
C ALA A 643 6.28 12.03 29.50
N LYS A 644 4.99 11.93 29.23
CA LYS A 644 4.39 10.80 28.53
C LYS A 644 4.29 10.98 27.02
N VAL A 645 4.53 12.19 26.52
CA VAL A 645 4.43 12.52 25.09
C VAL A 645 5.68 12.03 24.37
N SER A 646 5.50 11.22 23.35
CA SER A 646 6.60 10.64 22.55
C SER A 646 6.80 11.34 21.23
N LEU A 647 5.75 11.88 20.63
CA LEU A 647 5.74 12.47 19.31
C LEU A 647 4.95 13.79 19.31
N MET A 648 5.18 14.60 18.29
CA MET A 648 4.41 15.81 18.02
C MET A 648 4.07 15.89 16.52
N ASP A 649 2.88 16.40 16.19
CA ASP A 649 2.49 16.68 14.81
C ASP A 649 3.41 17.72 14.18
N VAL A 650 3.65 17.59 12.87
CA VAL A 650 4.49 18.51 12.11
C VAL A 650 3.78 19.84 11.83
N SER A 651 2.52 19.77 11.39
CA SER A 651 1.72 20.94 11.03
C SER A 651 0.22 20.63 11.15
N PRO A 652 -0.63 21.63 11.47
CA PRO A 652 -2.08 21.44 11.39
C PRO A 652 -2.61 21.11 9.99
N LYS A 653 -1.89 21.49 8.94
CA LYS A 653 -2.26 21.17 7.53
C LYS A 653 -2.16 19.69 7.22
N MET A 654 -1.43 18.91 8.01
CA MET A 654 -1.25 17.47 7.74
C MET A 654 -2.54 16.67 7.79
N VAL A 655 -3.58 17.18 8.41
CA VAL A 655 -4.86 16.47 8.59
C VAL A 655 -5.72 16.45 7.33
N VAL A 656 -5.62 17.47 6.49
CA VAL A 656 -6.50 17.74 5.36
C VAL A 656 -5.82 17.54 4.01
N SER A 657 -6.63 17.37 2.96
CA SER A 657 -6.16 17.30 1.57
C SER A 657 -5.80 18.68 1.03
N VAL A 658 -5.22 18.72 -0.18
CA VAL A 658 -4.81 19.95 -0.84
C VAL A 658 -5.97 20.91 -1.08
N ALA A 659 -7.09 20.43 -1.62
CA ALA A 659 -8.27 21.28 -1.87
C ALA A 659 -8.84 21.86 -0.57
N THR A 660 -8.93 21.07 0.47
CA THR A 660 -9.40 21.51 1.78
C THR A 660 -8.42 22.48 2.45
N ALA A 661 -7.13 22.29 2.25
CA ALA A 661 -6.10 23.20 2.75
C ALA A 661 -6.10 24.58 2.08
N CYS A 662 -6.73 24.72 0.92
CA CYS A 662 -6.93 26.01 0.25
C CYS A 662 -8.10 26.83 0.80
N ILE A 663 -8.91 26.30 1.70
CA ILE A 663 -10.05 27.02 2.29
C ILE A 663 -9.54 27.91 3.44
N PRO A 664 -9.66 29.23 3.34
CA PRO A 664 -9.30 30.13 4.42
C PRO A 664 -10.31 30.03 5.59
N PHE A 665 -9.83 30.13 6.80
CA PHE A 665 -10.66 30.06 8.02
C PHE A 665 -11.49 28.76 8.14
N LEU A 666 -10.92 27.66 7.68
CA LEU A 666 -11.58 26.34 7.70
C LEU A 666 -12.04 25.93 9.10
N GLU A 667 -11.28 26.31 10.13
CA GLU A 667 -11.61 26.01 11.53
C GLU A 667 -12.91 26.61 12.02
N ASN A 668 -13.44 27.62 11.34
CA ASN A 668 -14.70 28.29 11.67
C ASN A 668 -15.91 27.73 10.90
N ASP A 669 -15.65 26.82 9.93
CA ASP A 669 -16.69 26.25 9.10
C ASP A 669 -17.19 24.92 9.65
N ASP A 670 -18.47 24.63 9.45
CA ASP A 670 -19.03 23.31 9.70
C ASP A 670 -18.51 22.30 8.67
N ASN A 671 -18.30 21.04 9.08
CA ASN A 671 -17.78 19.99 8.21
C ASN A 671 -18.60 19.77 6.94
N SER A 672 -19.90 19.87 7.02
CA SER A 672 -20.80 19.73 5.86
C SER A 672 -20.57 20.82 4.81
N ARG A 673 -20.35 22.05 5.24
CA ARG A 673 -20.04 23.17 4.33
C ARG A 673 -18.61 23.14 3.81
N ALA A 674 -17.67 22.71 4.63
CA ALA A 674 -16.28 22.49 4.19
C ALA A 674 -16.18 21.42 3.10
N LEU A 675 -16.96 20.33 3.22
CA LEU A 675 -17.05 19.28 2.19
C LEU A 675 -17.60 19.85 0.88
N MET A 676 -18.70 20.60 0.93
CA MET A 676 -19.27 21.25 -0.25
C MET A 676 -18.27 22.23 -0.88
N GLY A 677 -17.63 23.07 -0.07
CA GLY A 677 -16.64 24.04 -0.53
C GLY A 677 -15.42 23.41 -1.19
N SER A 678 -14.86 22.36 -0.63
CA SER A 678 -13.74 21.63 -1.22
C SER A 678 -14.10 20.98 -2.56
N ASN A 679 -15.29 20.41 -2.67
CA ASN A 679 -15.80 19.85 -3.93
C ASN A 679 -16.09 20.91 -4.98
N MET A 680 -16.62 22.08 -4.58
CA MET A 680 -16.93 23.16 -5.51
C MET A 680 -15.69 23.87 -6.06
N GLN A 681 -14.58 23.95 -5.32
CA GLN A 681 -13.30 24.46 -5.83
C GLN A 681 -12.84 23.74 -7.11
N LYS A 682 -13.05 22.45 -7.21
CA LYS A 682 -12.69 21.64 -8.37
C LYS A 682 -13.55 21.88 -9.60
N GLN A 683 -14.66 22.56 -9.46
CA GLN A 683 -15.61 22.86 -10.54
C GLN A 683 -15.44 24.28 -11.10
N ALA A 684 -14.52 25.08 -10.55
CA ALA A 684 -14.28 26.44 -11.00
C ALA A 684 -13.80 26.51 -12.45
N VAL A 685 -14.46 27.32 -13.27
CA VAL A 685 -14.11 27.53 -14.69
C VAL A 685 -12.95 28.50 -14.80
N PRO A 686 -11.92 28.23 -15.62
CA PRO A 686 -10.84 29.17 -15.88
C PRO A 686 -11.35 30.46 -16.51
N LEU A 687 -11.03 31.60 -15.91
CA LEU A 687 -11.35 32.91 -16.44
C LEU A 687 -10.23 33.44 -17.33
N LEU A 688 -10.53 34.41 -18.19
CA LEU A 688 -9.51 35.07 -19.03
C LEU A 688 -8.50 35.84 -18.19
N VAL A 689 -8.95 36.54 -17.16
CA VAL A 689 -8.13 37.25 -16.20
C VAL A 689 -8.62 36.85 -14.80
N THR A 690 -7.78 36.21 -14.04
CA THR A 690 -8.07 35.76 -12.67
C THR A 690 -7.35 36.63 -11.66
N ASP A 691 -7.91 36.73 -10.47
CA ASP A 691 -7.27 37.40 -9.35
C ASP A 691 -6.76 36.38 -8.33
N SER A 692 -5.52 36.56 -7.85
CA SER A 692 -5.05 35.84 -6.67
C SER A 692 -5.90 36.19 -5.45
N PRO A 693 -6.24 35.22 -4.61
CA PRO A 693 -7.03 35.51 -3.41
C PRO A 693 -6.26 36.46 -2.48
N ILE A 694 -6.96 37.45 -1.96
CA ILE A 694 -6.38 38.43 -1.03
C ILE A 694 -6.02 37.73 0.29
N VAL A 695 -6.93 36.90 0.80
CA VAL A 695 -6.69 36.06 1.97
C VAL A 695 -6.50 34.64 1.49
N GLY A 696 -5.33 34.08 1.73
CA GLY A 696 -4.96 32.73 1.35
C GLY A 696 -4.39 31.93 2.51
N THR A 697 -4.20 30.66 2.28
CA THR A 697 -3.67 29.70 3.28
C THR A 697 -2.18 29.41 3.11
N GLY A 698 -1.54 29.89 2.05
CA GLY A 698 -0.16 29.59 1.68
C GLY A 698 0.00 28.29 0.87
N MET A 699 -1.09 27.59 0.62
CA MET A 699 -1.09 26.36 -0.18
C MET A 699 -1.16 26.64 -1.69
N GLU A 700 -1.59 27.79 -2.09
CA GLU A 700 -1.90 28.17 -3.47
C GLU A 700 -0.66 28.06 -4.39
N TYR A 701 0.46 28.57 -3.95
CA TYR A 701 1.71 28.54 -4.73
C TYR A 701 2.21 27.10 -4.93
N LYS A 702 2.25 26.33 -3.87
CA LYS A 702 2.68 24.92 -3.92
C LYS A 702 1.77 24.09 -4.83
N ALA A 703 0.46 24.28 -4.71
CA ALA A 703 -0.51 23.58 -5.54
C ALA A 703 -0.39 23.95 -7.01
N ALA A 704 -0.22 25.22 -7.34
CA ALA A 704 -0.03 25.65 -8.73
C ALA A 704 1.25 25.09 -9.34
N ARG A 705 2.34 25.09 -8.60
CA ARG A 705 3.61 24.54 -9.04
C ARG A 705 3.53 23.03 -9.30
N ASP A 706 2.98 22.27 -8.38
CA ASP A 706 2.95 20.79 -8.44
C ASP A 706 1.88 20.26 -9.39
N SER A 707 0.85 21.05 -9.72
CA SER A 707 -0.18 20.64 -10.69
C SER A 707 0.33 20.45 -12.12
N GLY A 708 1.45 21.09 -12.46
CA GLY A 708 2.07 21.03 -13.78
C GLY A 708 1.40 21.90 -14.86
N VAL A 709 0.43 22.76 -14.52
CA VAL A 709 -0.18 23.69 -15.47
C VAL A 709 0.68 24.92 -15.73
N CYS A 710 1.51 25.31 -14.76
CA CYS A 710 2.47 26.39 -14.88
C CYS A 710 3.78 25.86 -15.47
N VAL A 711 4.47 26.69 -16.27
CA VAL A 711 5.80 26.39 -16.76
C VAL A 711 6.82 26.72 -15.68
N VAL A 712 7.61 25.72 -15.28
CA VAL A 712 8.66 25.84 -14.28
C VAL A 712 10.02 25.83 -14.98
N CYS A 713 10.92 26.74 -14.60
CA CYS A 713 12.27 26.80 -15.11
C CYS A 713 13.10 25.60 -14.57
N GLU A 714 13.73 24.85 -15.47
CA GLU A 714 14.54 23.68 -15.07
C GLU A 714 15.91 24.11 -14.56
N ASN A 715 16.55 25.09 -15.22
CA ASN A 715 17.89 25.55 -14.91
C ASN A 715 17.92 27.04 -14.63
N SER A 716 18.84 27.48 -13.77
CA SER A 716 19.05 28.92 -13.51
C SER A 716 19.73 29.61 -14.69
N GLY A 717 19.34 30.85 -14.97
CA GLY A 717 19.89 31.59 -16.08
C GLY A 717 19.20 32.95 -16.32
N TRP A 718 19.23 33.44 -17.56
CA TRP A 718 18.66 34.69 -18.00
C TRP A 718 17.61 34.49 -19.08
N ALA A 719 16.49 35.15 -18.98
CA ALA A 719 15.49 35.17 -20.03
C ALA A 719 16.02 35.92 -21.26
N GLU A 720 16.52 35.18 -22.24
CA GLU A 720 17.05 35.77 -23.50
C GLU A 720 15.95 36.33 -24.39
N SER A 721 14.87 35.59 -24.55
CA SER A 721 13.70 35.98 -25.33
C SER A 721 12.43 35.54 -24.62
N VAL A 722 11.44 36.41 -24.56
CA VAL A 722 10.11 36.15 -24.01
C VAL A 722 9.07 36.60 -25.01
N THR A 723 8.36 35.64 -25.60
CA THR A 723 7.26 35.88 -26.53
C THR A 723 5.98 35.25 -25.99
N ALA A 724 4.85 35.47 -26.66
CA ALA A 724 3.59 34.81 -26.27
C ALA A 724 3.61 33.30 -26.48
N ASP A 725 4.44 32.80 -27.39
CA ASP A 725 4.49 31.36 -27.78
C ASP A 725 5.65 30.61 -27.17
N GLU A 726 6.73 31.27 -26.82
CA GLU A 726 7.92 30.65 -26.27
C GLU A 726 8.74 31.56 -25.35
N ILE A 727 9.42 30.92 -24.41
CA ILE A 727 10.40 31.51 -23.53
C ILE A 727 11.74 30.83 -23.77
N VAL A 728 12.80 31.58 -24.04
CA VAL A 728 14.16 31.06 -24.17
C VAL A 728 14.98 31.54 -22.99
N VAL A 729 15.53 30.58 -22.22
CA VAL A 729 16.42 30.84 -21.07
C VAL A 729 17.84 30.46 -21.47
N HIS A 730 18.75 31.38 -21.35
CA HIS A 730 20.17 31.14 -21.47
C HIS A 730 20.70 30.71 -20.10
N CYS A 731 21.02 29.46 -19.95
CA CYS A 731 21.43 28.85 -18.67
C CYS A 731 22.84 29.26 -18.29
N ASP A 732 23.16 29.20 -16.99
CA ASP A 732 24.47 29.57 -16.46
C ASP A 732 25.62 28.68 -16.93
N ASP A 733 25.34 27.44 -17.36
CA ASP A 733 26.26 26.46 -17.93
C ASP A 733 26.44 26.60 -19.47
N GLY A 734 25.79 27.57 -20.10
CA GLY A 734 25.95 27.96 -21.49
C GLY A 734 25.00 27.28 -22.49
N HIS A 735 24.13 26.36 -22.06
CA HIS A 735 23.09 25.84 -22.94
C HIS A 735 21.84 26.74 -22.93
N LYS A 736 20.92 26.48 -23.85
CA LYS A 736 19.67 27.24 -23.97
C LYS A 736 18.50 26.29 -23.79
N ASP A 737 17.64 26.63 -22.82
CA ASP A 737 16.37 25.97 -22.62
C ASP A 737 15.27 26.75 -23.35
N THR A 738 14.46 26.02 -24.13
CA THR A 738 13.33 26.62 -24.85
C THR A 738 12.03 26.03 -24.35
N TYR A 739 11.17 26.86 -23.78
CA TYR A 739 9.87 26.50 -23.25
C TYR A 739 8.78 26.96 -24.19
N ARG A 740 8.09 26.05 -24.85
CA ARG A 740 6.93 26.37 -25.71
C ARG A 740 5.68 26.42 -24.86
N LEU A 741 4.89 27.50 -25.06
CA LEU A 741 3.68 27.77 -24.31
C LEU A 741 2.46 27.19 -25.04
N ILE A 742 1.54 26.59 -24.28
CA ILE A 742 0.26 26.13 -24.80
C ILE A 742 -0.68 27.33 -24.96
N LYS A 743 -1.22 27.50 -26.15
CA LYS A 743 -2.09 28.64 -26.49
C LYS A 743 -3.49 28.18 -26.87
N PHE A 744 -4.50 28.61 -26.10
CA PHE A 744 -5.94 28.47 -26.39
C PHE A 744 -6.37 27.06 -26.86
N LYS A 745 -5.83 26.02 -26.21
CA LYS A 745 -6.23 24.64 -26.47
C LYS A 745 -7.41 24.23 -25.59
N ARG A 746 -8.20 23.28 -26.10
CA ARG A 746 -9.33 22.72 -25.38
C ARG A 746 -8.86 21.67 -24.35
N SER A 747 -9.36 21.75 -23.13
CA SER A 747 -9.20 20.70 -22.12
C SER A 747 -10.18 19.54 -22.31
N ASN A 748 -10.05 18.48 -21.52
CA ASN A 748 -10.98 17.33 -21.53
C ASN A 748 -12.44 17.75 -21.27
N GLN A 749 -12.69 18.75 -20.43
CA GLN A 749 -14.01 19.29 -20.11
C GLN A 749 -14.45 20.45 -21.02
N GLY A 750 -13.68 20.75 -22.03
CA GLY A 750 -14.01 21.84 -22.98
C GLY A 750 -13.65 23.23 -22.48
N THR A 751 -12.87 23.36 -21.41
CA THR A 751 -12.37 24.65 -20.90
C THR A 751 -11.10 25.07 -21.64
N CYS A 752 -10.74 26.34 -21.52
CA CYS A 752 -9.58 26.91 -22.20
C CYS A 752 -8.28 26.65 -21.42
N VAL A 753 -7.29 26.09 -22.09
CA VAL A 753 -5.92 25.98 -21.60
C VAL A 753 -5.06 27.00 -22.34
N ASN A 754 -4.58 28.01 -21.62
CA ASN A 754 -3.73 29.08 -22.17
C ASN A 754 -2.64 29.43 -21.18
N GLN A 755 -1.38 29.42 -21.64
CA GLN A 755 -0.23 29.75 -20.80
C GLN A 755 0.26 31.16 -21.17
N ARG A 756 0.59 31.97 -20.16
CA ARG A 756 1.07 33.36 -20.32
C ARG A 756 2.37 33.56 -19.57
N PRO A 757 3.41 34.16 -20.21
CA PRO A 757 4.66 34.49 -19.51
C PRO A 757 4.42 35.49 -18.38
N ILE A 758 5.11 35.35 -17.28
CA ILE A 758 5.10 36.27 -16.11
C ILE A 758 6.45 36.94 -15.92
N ILE A 759 7.47 36.56 -16.68
CA ILE A 759 8.81 37.13 -16.66
C ILE A 759 9.02 38.07 -17.82
N ASN A 760 10.00 38.98 -17.67
CA ASN A 760 10.40 39.90 -18.72
C ASN A 760 11.72 39.47 -19.35
N GLN A 761 11.95 39.91 -20.58
CA GLN A 761 13.23 39.73 -21.26
C GLN A 761 14.37 40.34 -20.44
N GLY A 762 15.49 39.63 -20.31
CA GLY A 762 16.65 40.09 -19.53
C GLY A 762 16.54 39.86 -18.04
N GLU A 763 15.41 39.27 -17.55
CA GLU A 763 15.22 38.92 -16.14
C GLU A 763 15.96 37.65 -15.77
N ARG A 764 16.61 37.65 -14.60
CA ARG A 764 17.25 36.46 -14.07
C ARG A 764 16.19 35.52 -13.50
N VAL A 765 16.30 34.23 -13.80
CA VAL A 765 15.43 33.17 -13.34
C VAL A 765 16.23 32.11 -12.59
N GLU A 766 15.63 31.51 -11.57
CA GLU A 766 16.22 30.45 -10.76
C GLU A 766 15.59 29.09 -11.14
N ALA A 767 16.34 28.01 -10.96
CA ALA A 767 15.80 26.67 -11.14
C ALA A 767 14.62 26.44 -10.17
N GLY A 768 13.52 25.89 -10.70
CA GLY A 768 12.30 25.67 -9.95
C GLY A 768 11.35 26.89 -9.82
N GLN A 769 11.70 28.04 -10.41
CA GLN A 769 10.83 29.21 -10.47
C GLN A 769 9.77 29.07 -11.55
N ILE A 770 8.54 29.48 -11.26
CA ILE A 770 7.46 29.55 -12.24
C ILE A 770 7.72 30.74 -13.18
N ILE A 771 7.79 30.49 -14.49
CA ILE A 771 8.07 31.48 -15.53
C ILE A 771 6.87 31.83 -16.38
N ALA A 772 5.85 30.99 -16.42
CA ALA A 772 4.60 31.24 -17.12
C ALA A 772 3.42 30.70 -16.32
N ASP A 773 2.33 31.50 -16.30
CA ASP A 773 1.07 31.10 -15.70
C ASP A 773 0.25 30.21 -16.64
N GLY A 774 -0.43 29.21 -16.05
CA GLY A 774 -1.42 28.39 -16.74
C GLY A 774 -2.87 28.89 -16.53
N PRO A 775 -3.86 28.08 -16.87
CA PRO A 775 -5.25 28.41 -16.60
C PRO A 775 -5.51 28.50 -15.09
N SER A 776 -6.37 29.42 -14.67
CA SER A 776 -6.72 29.63 -13.25
C SER A 776 -5.51 29.87 -12.33
N THR A 777 -4.46 30.48 -12.83
CA THR A 777 -3.29 30.89 -12.05
C THR A 777 -2.97 32.35 -12.26
N SER A 778 -2.42 32.98 -11.25
CA SER A 778 -1.98 34.37 -11.27
C SER A 778 -0.67 34.52 -10.52
N GLN A 779 0.39 34.96 -11.18
CA GLN A 779 1.74 35.11 -10.61
C GLN A 779 2.27 33.85 -9.90
N GLY A 780 1.92 32.67 -10.43
CA GLY A 780 2.32 31.37 -9.86
C GLY A 780 1.47 30.88 -8.71
N GLU A 781 0.39 31.55 -8.36
CA GLU A 781 -0.57 31.10 -7.34
C GLU A 781 -1.88 30.65 -7.98
N ILE A 782 -2.58 29.71 -7.36
CA ILE A 782 -3.92 29.31 -7.79
C ILE A 782 -4.88 30.48 -7.59
N ALA A 783 -5.56 30.85 -8.66
CA ALA A 783 -6.57 31.89 -8.71
C ALA A 783 -7.82 31.34 -9.40
N LEU A 784 -8.75 30.83 -8.64
CA LEU A 784 -9.94 30.15 -9.15
C LEU A 784 -11.05 31.09 -9.60
N GLY A 785 -10.93 32.37 -9.34
CA GLY A 785 -11.96 33.34 -9.67
C GLY A 785 -11.50 34.77 -9.51
N LYS A 786 -12.44 35.63 -9.12
CA LYS A 786 -12.24 37.06 -8.88
C LYS A 786 -12.50 37.37 -7.41
N ASN A 787 -11.80 38.42 -6.90
CA ASN A 787 -12.10 38.96 -5.58
C ASN A 787 -13.30 39.89 -5.71
N ALA A 788 -14.43 39.49 -5.16
CA ALA A 788 -15.66 40.28 -5.26
C ALA A 788 -16.03 40.92 -3.92
N LEU A 789 -16.59 42.11 -3.97
CA LEU A 789 -17.21 42.74 -2.80
C LEU A 789 -18.58 42.11 -2.59
N ILE A 790 -18.79 41.52 -1.40
CA ILE A 790 -19.99 40.75 -1.05
C ILE A 790 -20.82 41.52 -0.01
N GLY A 791 -22.10 41.66 -0.25
CA GLY A 791 -23.09 42.14 0.71
C GLY A 791 -23.98 41.02 1.20
N PHE A 792 -24.12 40.84 2.50
CA PHE A 792 -24.99 39.84 3.12
C PHE A 792 -26.34 40.48 3.48
N MET A 793 -27.36 40.25 2.66
CA MET A 793 -28.72 40.72 2.90
C MET A 793 -29.72 39.88 2.11
N THR A 794 -30.99 39.97 2.46
CA THR A 794 -32.08 39.47 1.60
C THR A 794 -32.41 40.50 0.52
N TRP A 795 -32.66 40.07 -0.72
CA TRP A 795 -32.97 40.95 -1.79
C TRP A 795 -34.11 40.43 -2.67
N GLU A 796 -35.31 40.90 -2.46
CA GLU A 796 -36.55 40.62 -3.22
C GLU A 796 -36.79 39.12 -3.50
N GLY A 797 -36.27 38.21 -2.68
CA GLY A 797 -36.39 36.76 -2.80
C GLY A 797 -35.47 36.13 -3.88
N TYR A 798 -34.69 36.92 -4.63
CA TYR A 798 -33.82 36.38 -5.70
C TYR A 798 -32.56 35.69 -5.18
N ASN A 799 -32.23 35.83 -3.91
CA ASN A 799 -31.10 35.13 -3.25
C ASN A 799 -31.60 34.14 -2.20
N TYR A 800 -32.79 33.53 -2.43
CA TYR A 800 -33.33 32.49 -1.55
C TYR A 800 -32.54 31.18 -1.63
N GLU A 801 -32.27 30.55 -0.51
CA GLU A 801 -31.41 29.37 -0.33
C GLU A 801 -30.00 29.59 -0.86
N ASP A 802 -29.54 28.78 -1.79
CA ASP A 802 -28.21 28.85 -2.40
C ASP A 802 -28.12 29.81 -3.61
N ALA A 803 -29.17 30.56 -3.91
CA ALA A 803 -29.18 31.52 -4.98
C ALA A 803 -28.32 32.75 -4.64
N VAL A 804 -27.66 33.31 -5.64
CA VAL A 804 -26.74 34.47 -5.53
C VAL A 804 -27.11 35.49 -6.57
N LEU A 805 -27.04 36.77 -6.21
CA LEU A 805 -27.12 37.87 -7.11
C LEU A 805 -25.71 38.35 -7.50
N LEU A 806 -25.47 38.53 -8.78
CA LEU A 806 -24.20 38.99 -9.32
C LEU A 806 -24.34 40.27 -10.08
N ASN A 807 -23.34 41.13 -10.02
CA ASN A 807 -23.22 42.29 -10.90
C ASN A 807 -22.91 41.79 -12.33
N GLU A 808 -23.52 42.43 -13.33
CA GLU A 808 -23.30 42.11 -14.74
C GLU A 808 -21.83 42.20 -15.17
N ARG A 809 -21.07 43.12 -14.60
CA ARG A 809 -19.62 43.24 -14.85
C ARG A 809 -18.88 41.99 -14.48
N LEU A 810 -19.21 41.40 -13.32
CA LEU A 810 -18.58 40.13 -12.85
C LEU A 810 -18.94 38.97 -13.77
N VAL A 811 -20.16 38.98 -14.32
CA VAL A 811 -20.58 37.92 -15.28
C VAL A 811 -19.85 38.04 -16.62
N ARG A 812 -19.54 39.25 -17.05
CA ARG A 812 -18.81 39.50 -18.30
C ARG A 812 -17.31 39.22 -18.20
N ASP A 813 -16.71 39.47 -17.06
CA ASP A 813 -15.30 39.22 -16.80
C ASP A 813 -15.00 37.70 -16.72
#